data_6d4b99ccdace3a4be45c84a3f6a13a86
#
_entry.id   6d4b99ccdace3a4be45c84a3f6a13a86
#
_cell.length_a   1.000
_cell.length_b   1.000
_cell.length_c   1.000
_cell.angle_alpha   90.00
_cell.angle_beta   90.00
_cell.angle_gamma   90.00
#
_symmetry.space_group_name_H-M   'P 1'
#
loop_
_entity.id
_entity.type
_entity.pdbx_description
1 polymer ?
#
loop_
_entity_poly.entity_id
_entity_poly.type
_entity_poly.pdbx_seq_one_letter_code
_entity_poly.pdbx_strand_id
1 'polypeptide(L)'
;MDLPSEYYSRVYAGVLGKLIGVYLGRPFEGWTWQKIMQELGPIQYYVHEKFNRPLVITDDDVAGTFTFIRALEDYALPPDLTPEQMGHCWLNYIIDKRTILWWGGNGNSTEHTAWLNLKKGIPAPLSGAIATNGKTIAEQIGAQIFIDSWALVAPGQPQLAASLAKTAASVSHDGESVYAAMLWAAMESQAFICQDIDKLIATGLSVIPANSQIARLVADICRWRHEDNDWQTTRQKIENHYGYHKYPSNCHVIPNHALMIMAMLYAPDDFQLAQCIVNTSGWDTDCNAGNVGCLSGIMLGLQGIDAGPDWRGPLADRMLISSADGGFSINNAVRMTDYLVDLGHQIAGIARPEPKKNGAQYHFSLPGSVQGFRWLKEENAAPVEVKNEAWQGRHMLSLHYHHLAPGLQASVTTQTFTPPEIVEMRSYDLMATPLIYPGQRLQATLIAPPDNIATLNVRLCYRVYDDNNCLTPCYGDAQLLAPGEEITLSLDIPDCKGQPIGEVGVTLSTDDRIARGRLLIDSVRWNGVPRLTLRKPAGENNFWWRSWVNGVDLFSRHYPTSFRISKEYDEGLIIHGTRQWNNYRVRSDITLHLGDYGGLAFRVQGMRRYYAARVMRDGKVQIIRMRDTVTRVLAETELADVYERPIAFDIAVEGNTIAATVDGKTLRVKDVEREAFADGGIGLLICAGALSTDVIHISAND
;
A
#
# COMPACT_ATOMS: atom_id res chain seq x y z
N MET A 1 -7.09 -5.65 -27.49
CA MET A 1 -6.36 -6.87 -27.05
C MET A 1 -7.22 -7.52 -25.99
N ASP A 2 -7.54 -8.81 -26.11
CA ASP A 2 -8.45 -9.48 -25.17
C ASP A 2 -7.71 -9.87 -23.90
N LEU A 3 -8.26 -9.52 -22.73
CA LEU A 3 -7.75 -9.97 -21.45
C LEU A 3 -8.20 -11.43 -21.19
N PRO A 4 -7.40 -12.25 -20.48
CA PRO A 4 -7.80 -13.60 -20.11
C PRO A 4 -9.12 -13.61 -19.32
N SER A 5 -9.97 -14.63 -19.52
CA SER A 5 -11.29 -14.72 -18.86
C SER A 5 -11.23 -14.73 -17.33
N GLU A 6 -10.15 -15.28 -16.77
CA GLU A 6 -9.92 -15.35 -15.32
C GLU A 6 -8.99 -14.23 -14.80
N TYR A 7 -8.78 -13.17 -15.59
CA TYR A 7 -7.80 -12.13 -15.27
C TYR A 7 -7.99 -11.58 -13.86
N TYR A 8 -9.21 -11.18 -13.51
CA TYR A 8 -9.50 -10.59 -12.20
C TYR A 8 -9.16 -11.52 -11.02
N SER A 9 -9.59 -12.77 -11.09
CA SER A 9 -9.32 -13.75 -10.03
C SER A 9 -7.85 -14.17 -9.95
N ARG A 10 -7.13 -14.20 -11.08
CA ARG A 10 -5.70 -14.53 -11.11
C ARG A 10 -4.83 -13.38 -10.61
N VAL A 11 -5.20 -12.11 -10.89
CA VAL A 11 -4.53 -10.95 -10.26
C VAL A 11 -4.68 -11.02 -8.74
N TYR A 12 -5.89 -11.32 -8.26
CA TYR A 12 -6.11 -11.47 -6.81
C TYR A 12 -5.29 -12.61 -6.20
N ALA A 13 -5.21 -13.75 -6.86
CA ALA A 13 -4.38 -14.87 -6.42
C ALA A 13 -2.88 -14.50 -6.43
N GLY A 14 -2.40 -13.76 -7.44
CA GLY A 14 -1.04 -13.26 -7.49
C GLY A 14 -0.72 -12.30 -6.35
N VAL A 15 -1.60 -11.32 -6.09
CA VAL A 15 -1.47 -10.39 -4.97
C VAL A 15 -1.46 -11.12 -3.63
N LEU A 16 -2.40 -12.06 -3.42
CA LEU A 16 -2.41 -12.90 -2.20
C LEU A 16 -1.12 -13.72 -2.07
N GLY A 17 -0.68 -14.35 -3.14
CA GLY A 17 0.55 -15.13 -3.16
C GLY A 17 1.77 -14.30 -2.77
N LYS A 18 1.90 -13.07 -3.29
CA LYS A 18 2.93 -12.11 -2.88
C LYS A 18 2.88 -11.84 -1.38
N LEU A 19 1.72 -11.49 -0.84
CA LEU A 19 1.56 -11.19 0.58
C LEU A 19 1.86 -12.38 1.48
N ILE A 20 1.36 -13.56 1.12
CA ILE A 20 1.62 -14.82 1.85
C ILE A 20 3.12 -15.07 1.92
N GLY A 21 3.81 -15.00 0.77
CA GLY A 21 5.25 -15.25 0.67
C GLY A 21 6.07 -14.30 1.52
N VAL A 22 5.83 -12.98 1.38
CA VAL A 22 6.56 -11.95 2.11
C VAL A 22 6.37 -12.13 3.62
N TYR A 23 5.14 -12.19 4.11
CA TYR A 23 4.89 -12.30 5.55
C TYR A 23 5.28 -13.65 6.14
N LEU A 24 5.38 -14.70 5.33
CA LEU A 24 5.94 -15.98 5.74
C LEU A 24 7.46 -15.90 5.94
N GLY A 25 8.18 -15.32 4.96
CA GLY A 25 9.64 -15.26 4.95
C GLY A 25 10.26 -14.21 5.86
N ARG A 26 9.57 -13.08 6.06
CA ARG A 26 10.03 -11.90 6.79
C ARG A 26 10.63 -12.16 8.20
N PRO A 27 10.08 -13.07 9.05
CA PRO A 27 10.61 -13.25 10.41
C PRO A 27 12.05 -13.79 10.50
N PHE A 28 12.54 -14.45 9.46
CA PHE A 28 13.85 -15.09 9.41
C PHE A 28 14.68 -14.71 8.17
N GLU A 29 14.38 -13.57 7.57
CA GLU A 29 15.18 -12.97 6.50
C GLU A 29 16.68 -12.92 6.87
N GLY A 30 17.53 -13.23 5.91
CA GLY A 30 18.98 -13.27 6.07
C GLY A 30 19.52 -14.53 6.78
N TRP A 31 18.67 -15.48 7.16
CA TRP A 31 19.13 -16.71 7.77
C TRP A 31 19.67 -17.70 6.73
N THR A 32 20.69 -18.48 7.14
CA THR A 32 21.18 -19.60 6.34
C THR A 32 20.22 -20.78 6.42
N TRP A 33 20.24 -21.65 5.40
CA TRP A 33 19.50 -22.91 5.40
C TRP A 33 19.76 -23.73 6.68
N GLN A 34 21.04 -23.86 7.08
CA GLN A 34 21.44 -24.59 8.26
C GLN A 34 20.79 -24.04 9.53
N LYS A 35 20.77 -22.70 9.68
CA LYS A 35 20.14 -22.04 10.83
C LYS A 35 18.63 -22.26 10.84
N ILE A 36 17.96 -22.14 9.71
CA ILE A 36 16.51 -22.39 9.61
C ILE A 36 16.20 -23.83 10.02
N MET A 37 16.91 -24.79 9.46
CA MET A 37 16.70 -26.22 9.78
C MET A 37 16.95 -26.53 11.26
N GLN A 38 17.93 -25.88 11.88
CA GLN A 38 18.26 -26.07 13.29
C GLN A 38 17.24 -25.45 14.24
N GLU A 39 16.75 -24.23 13.95
CA GLU A 39 15.94 -23.47 14.90
C GLU A 39 14.43 -23.57 14.63
N LEU A 40 14.04 -23.71 13.36
CA LEU A 40 12.63 -23.72 12.94
C LEU A 40 12.18 -25.04 12.32
N GLY A 41 13.13 -25.83 11.75
CA GLY A 41 12.83 -26.95 10.90
C GLY A 41 12.35 -26.49 9.50
N PRO A 42 11.81 -27.41 8.68
CA PRO A 42 11.19 -27.04 7.40
C PRO A 42 10.05 -26.06 7.61
N ILE A 43 10.05 -24.97 6.83
CA ILE A 43 9.01 -23.92 6.92
C ILE A 43 7.76 -24.41 6.19
N GLN A 44 6.72 -24.70 6.94
CA GLN A 44 5.46 -25.21 6.41
C GLN A 44 4.27 -24.28 6.60
N TYR A 45 4.41 -23.29 7.48
CA TYR A 45 3.37 -22.31 7.81
C TYR A 45 3.98 -21.07 8.45
N TYR A 46 3.15 -20.05 8.73
CA TYR A 46 3.58 -18.82 9.40
C TYR A 46 4.28 -19.10 10.74
N VAL A 47 5.39 -18.42 10.97
CA VAL A 47 6.22 -18.58 12.18
C VAL A 47 6.34 -17.30 13.02
N HIS A 48 5.64 -16.23 12.64
CA HIS A 48 5.72 -14.91 13.27
C HIS A 48 5.44 -14.92 14.78
N GLU A 49 4.56 -15.81 15.26
CA GLU A 49 4.24 -15.98 16.68
C GLU A 49 5.47 -16.43 17.49
N LYS A 50 6.36 -17.27 16.91
CA LYS A 50 7.60 -17.70 17.57
C LYS A 50 8.55 -16.52 17.85
N PHE A 51 8.38 -15.42 17.11
CA PHE A 51 9.16 -14.18 17.23
C PHE A 51 8.41 -13.09 18.00
N ASN A 52 7.21 -13.38 18.49
CA ASN A 52 6.32 -12.41 19.13
C ASN A 52 6.13 -11.13 18.29
N ARG A 53 5.83 -11.30 17.02
CA ARG A 53 5.62 -10.23 16.04
C ARG A 53 4.25 -10.36 15.37
N PRO A 54 3.61 -9.23 14.98
CA PRO A 54 2.43 -9.27 14.13
C PRO A 54 2.74 -9.95 12.80
N LEU A 55 1.75 -10.64 12.21
CA LEU A 55 1.90 -11.23 10.88
C LEU A 55 2.03 -10.15 9.80
N VAL A 56 1.10 -9.18 9.81
CA VAL A 56 1.06 -8.11 8.81
C VAL A 56 1.80 -6.90 9.35
N ILE A 57 2.88 -6.55 8.69
CA ILE A 57 3.81 -5.47 9.07
C ILE A 57 4.14 -4.61 7.85
N THR A 58 4.80 -3.48 8.07
CA THR A 58 5.42 -2.71 6.97
C THR A 58 6.62 -3.46 6.44
N ASP A 59 6.70 -3.55 5.12
CA ASP A 59 7.73 -4.29 4.40
C ASP A 59 8.02 -3.64 3.06
N ASP A 60 9.29 -3.62 2.62
CA ASP A 60 9.67 -2.98 1.36
C ASP A 60 9.25 -3.81 0.14
N ASP A 61 9.23 -5.13 0.22
CA ASP A 61 8.72 -5.99 -0.85
C ASP A 61 7.27 -5.69 -1.20
N VAL A 62 6.43 -5.49 -0.18
CA VAL A 62 5.02 -5.12 -0.36
C VAL A 62 4.92 -3.66 -0.79
N ALA A 63 5.59 -2.75 -0.06
CA ALA A 63 5.46 -1.32 -0.30
C ALA A 63 6.02 -0.90 -1.67
N GLY A 64 7.19 -1.41 -2.08
CA GLY A 64 7.78 -1.12 -3.38
C GLY A 64 6.98 -1.68 -4.54
N THR A 65 6.56 -2.95 -4.45
CA THR A 65 5.75 -3.62 -5.47
C THR A 65 4.49 -2.81 -5.81
N PHE A 66 3.77 -2.31 -4.80
CA PHE A 66 2.47 -1.68 -5.00
C PHE A 66 2.50 -0.14 -4.98
N THR A 67 3.65 0.47 -4.71
CA THR A 67 3.81 1.93 -4.81
C THR A 67 4.30 2.35 -6.19
N PHE A 68 5.33 1.70 -6.73
CA PHE A 68 5.99 2.17 -7.95
C PHE A 68 5.16 1.98 -9.21
N ILE A 69 4.23 1.04 -9.23
CA ILE A 69 3.25 0.86 -10.31
C ILE A 69 2.38 2.10 -10.52
N ARG A 70 2.28 2.98 -9.54
CA ARG A 70 1.52 4.24 -9.60
C ARG A 70 2.09 5.23 -10.62
N ALA A 71 3.30 5.04 -11.08
CA ALA A 71 3.85 5.80 -12.20
C ALA A 71 2.96 5.73 -13.45
N LEU A 72 2.26 4.61 -13.68
CA LEU A 72 1.31 4.48 -14.79
C LEU A 72 0.14 5.46 -14.66
N GLU A 73 -0.41 5.61 -13.46
CA GLU A 73 -1.48 6.59 -13.17
C GLU A 73 -0.92 8.02 -13.23
N ASP A 74 0.21 8.27 -12.59
CA ASP A 74 0.82 9.59 -12.46
C ASP A 74 1.18 10.22 -13.80
N TYR A 75 1.51 9.41 -14.80
CA TYR A 75 1.84 9.85 -16.16
C TYR A 75 0.75 9.53 -17.19
N ALA A 76 -0.47 9.20 -16.75
CA ALA A 76 -1.63 8.92 -17.58
C ALA A 76 -1.39 7.81 -18.61
N LEU A 77 -0.80 6.69 -18.15
CA LEU A 77 -0.52 5.48 -18.94
C LEU A 77 0.24 5.80 -20.24
N PRO A 78 1.44 6.37 -20.16
CA PRO A 78 2.19 6.65 -21.37
C PRO A 78 2.52 5.34 -22.07
N PRO A 79 2.46 5.29 -23.42
CA PRO A 79 2.89 4.11 -24.17
C PRO A 79 4.38 3.79 -23.92
N ASP A 80 5.18 4.83 -23.61
CA ASP A 80 6.63 4.76 -23.38
C ASP A 80 6.98 5.40 -22.03
N LEU A 81 6.64 4.71 -20.92
CA LEU A 81 7.08 5.13 -19.59
C LEU A 81 8.62 5.09 -19.53
N THR A 82 9.22 6.21 -19.13
CA THR A 82 10.69 6.36 -19.10
C THR A 82 11.29 6.10 -17.72
N PRO A 83 12.56 5.65 -17.63
CA PRO A 83 13.26 5.55 -16.34
C PRO A 83 13.29 6.88 -15.57
N GLU A 84 13.37 8.01 -16.25
CA GLU A 84 13.36 9.34 -15.63
C GLU A 84 12.00 9.61 -14.92
N GLN A 85 10.88 9.31 -15.58
CA GLN A 85 9.55 9.40 -14.96
C GLN A 85 9.43 8.47 -13.74
N MET A 86 9.99 7.27 -13.83
CA MET A 86 10.08 6.37 -12.67
C MET A 86 10.92 6.95 -11.53
N GLY A 87 12.03 7.60 -11.83
CA GLY A 87 12.85 8.32 -10.85
C GLY A 87 12.06 9.44 -10.15
N HIS A 88 11.24 10.18 -10.88
CA HIS A 88 10.33 11.18 -10.30
C HIS A 88 9.26 10.55 -9.41
N CYS A 89 8.73 9.39 -9.79
CA CYS A 89 7.81 8.60 -8.95
C CYS A 89 8.48 8.24 -7.60
N TRP A 90 9.73 7.80 -7.61
CA TRP A 90 10.50 7.53 -6.39
C TRP A 90 10.64 8.77 -5.52
N LEU A 91 11.01 9.92 -6.09
CA LEU A 91 11.12 11.19 -5.36
C LEU A 91 9.78 11.68 -4.80
N ASN A 92 8.65 11.28 -5.41
CA ASN A 92 7.32 11.62 -4.93
C ASN A 92 6.86 10.76 -3.74
N TYR A 93 7.14 9.45 -3.76
CA TYR A 93 6.58 8.50 -2.80
C TYR A 93 7.52 8.09 -1.68
N ILE A 94 8.81 8.37 -1.77
CA ILE A 94 9.80 7.98 -0.77
C ILE A 94 10.21 9.17 0.09
N ILE A 95 10.14 8.99 1.41
CA ILE A 95 10.66 9.92 2.41
C ILE A 95 11.87 9.25 3.07
N ASP A 96 13.03 9.91 2.97
CA ASP A 96 14.29 9.42 3.50
C ASP A 96 14.20 9.04 4.98
N LYS A 97 14.73 7.89 5.33
CA LYS A 97 14.76 7.34 6.71
C LYS A 97 13.39 7.12 7.35
N ARG A 98 12.30 7.12 6.58
CA ARG A 98 10.94 6.95 7.10
C ARG A 98 10.13 5.89 6.38
N THR A 99 10.09 5.94 5.04
CA THR A 99 9.36 4.96 4.23
C THR A 99 10.31 3.89 3.69
N ILE A 100 9.87 3.13 2.68
CA ILE A 100 10.68 2.14 1.99
C ILE A 100 12.04 2.69 1.55
N LEU A 101 13.05 1.81 1.46
CA LEU A 101 14.36 2.07 0.83
C LEU A 101 15.31 2.98 1.64
N TRP A 102 15.06 3.18 2.92
CA TRP A 102 15.92 4.00 3.80
C TRP A 102 17.16 3.26 4.34
N TRP A 103 17.34 2.00 4.02
CA TRP A 103 18.40 1.16 4.57
C TRP A 103 19.81 1.56 4.15
N GLY A 104 20.72 1.58 5.11
CA GLY A 104 22.16 1.50 4.93
C GLY A 104 22.85 2.69 4.26
N GLY A 105 22.16 3.51 3.52
CA GLY A 105 22.75 4.70 2.88
C GLY A 105 23.56 4.40 1.61
N ASN A 106 24.31 5.41 1.20
CA ASN A 106 25.08 5.41 -0.02
C ASN A 106 26.17 4.32 -0.02
N GLY A 107 26.17 3.49 -1.07
CA GLY A 107 27.14 2.41 -1.25
C GLY A 107 26.89 1.16 -0.42
N ASN A 108 25.76 1.07 0.29
CA ASN A 108 25.35 -0.09 1.07
C ASN A 108 24.00 -0.65 0.61
N SER A 109 22.93 0.14 0.63
CA SER A 109 21.65 -0.21 0.00
C SER A 109 21.62 0.29 -1.43
N THR A 110 21.24 -0.58 -2.37
CA THR A 110 21.10 -0.25 -3.79
C THR A 110 20.05 0.84 -3.99
N GLU A 111 18.88 0.65 -3.41
CA GLU A 111 17.72 1.52 -3.56
C GLU A 111 17.96 2.87 -2.89
N HIS A 112 18.50 2.88 -1.68
CA HIS A 112 18.82 4.13 -0.99
C HIS A 112 19.93 4.91 -1.72
N THR A 113 20.93 4.21 -2.26
CA THR A 113 21.97 4.82 -3.10
C THR A 113 21.39 5.50 -4.33
N ALA A 114 20.49 4.81 -5.04
CA ALA A 114 19.82 5.37 -6.22
C ALA A 114 18.93 6.58 -5.85
N TRP A 115 18.17 6.50 -4.76
CA TRP A 115 17.35 7.61 -4.28
C TRP A 115 18.20 8.85 -3.94
N LEU A 116 19.33 8.65 -3.25
CA LEU A 116 20.28 9.74 -2.94
C LEU A 116 20.88 10.34 -4.22
N ASN A 117 21.14 9.52 -5.26
CA ASN A 117 21.57 10.00 -6.56
C ASN A 117 20.49 10.84 -7.25
N LEU A 118 19.22 10.39 -7.24
CA LEU A 118 18.08 11.16 -7.74
C LEU A 118 17.97 12.51 -7.02
N LYS A 119 18.12 12.54 -5.69
CA LYS A 119 18.13 13.78 -4.89
C LYS A 119 19.26 14.73 -5.25
N LYS A 120 20.41 14.23 -5.71
CA LYS A 120 21.54 15.01 -6.21
C LYS A 120 21.39 15.45 -7.67
N GLY A 121 20.26 15.12 -8.32
CA GLY A 121 19.99 15.46 -9.72
C GLY A 121 20.61 14.50 -10.74
N ILE A 122 21.05 13.32 -10.33
CA ILE A 122 21.48 12.25 -11.25
C ILE A 122 20.22 11.48 -11.65
N PRO A 123 19.72 11.63 -12.90
CA PRO A 123 18.45 11.03 -13.30
C PRO A 123 18.60 9.52 -13.54
N ALA A 124 17.48 8.78 -13.46
CA ALA A 124 17.43 7.41 -13.93
C ALA A 124 17.54 7.38 -15.48
N PRO A 125 18.23 6.37 -16.05
CA PRO A 125 18.79 5.18 -15.40
C PRO A 125 20.18 5.36 -14.77
N LEU A 126 20.82 6.53 -14.88
CA LEU A 126 22.15 6.75 -14.33
C LEU A 126 22.19 6.63 -12.80
N SER A 127 21.08 6.94 -12.12
CA SER A 127 20.95 6.82 -10.66
C SER A 127 21.25 5.41 -10.15
N GLY A 128 20.88 4.36 -10.91
CA GLY A 128 21.07 2.96 -10.57
C GLY A 128 22.21 2.24 -11.33
N ALA A 129 22.84 2.92 -12.28
CA ALA A 129 23.77 2.29 -13.21
C ALA A 129 25.06 1.75 -12.53
N ILE A 130 25.58 0.63 -13.03
CA ILE A 130 26.89 0.08 -12.64
C ILE A 130 28.00 1.14 -12.76
N ALA A 131 27.96 1.97 -13.81
CA ALA A 131 28.92 3.04 -14.02
C ALA A 131 28.92 4.09 -12.89
N THR A 132 27.80 4.31 -12.24
CA THR A 132 27.64 5.27 -11.13
C THR A 132 27.92 4.64 -9.77
N ASN A 133 27.40 3.42 -9.53
CA ASN A 133 27.33 2.82 -8.20
C ASN A 133 28.28 1.61 -8.00
N GLY A 134 28.83 1.09 -9.08
CA GLY A 134 29.59 -0.17 -9.07
C GLY A 134 28.69 -1.40 -9.15
N LYS A 135 29.27 -2.52 -9.56
CA LYS A 135 28.54 -3.75 -9.89
C LYS A 135 27.88 -4.38 -8.66
N THR A 136 28.60 -4.43 -7.53
CA THR A 136 28.08 -5.06 -6.28
C THR A 136 26.81 -4.38 -5.79
N ILE A 137 26.72 -3.06 -5.91
CA ILE A 137 25.54 -2.30 -5.49
C ILE A 137 24.42 -2.41 -6.53
N ALA A 138 24.75 -2.33 -7.82
CA ALA A 138 23.75 -2.33 -8.88
C ALA A 138 23.10 -3.71 -9.14
N GLU A 139 23.71 -4.81 -8.70
CA GLU A 139 23.23 -6.18 -8.96
C GLU A 139 22.65 -6.88 -7.73
N GLN A 140 22.02 -6.14 -6.80
CA GLN A 140 21.21 -6.72 -5.72
C GLN A 140 19.80 -7.08 -6.23
N ILE A 141 18.99 -7.77 -5.40
CA ILE A 141 17.72 -8.34 -5.83
C ILE A 141 16.58 -7.33 -5.96
N GLY A 142 16.71 -6.13 -5.40
CA GLY A 142 15.63 -5.16 -5.27
C GLY A 142 14.86 -4.83 -6.56
N ALA A 143 15.51 -4.86 -7.73
CA ALA A 143 14.82 -4.72 -9.01
C ALA A 143 13.73 -5.78 -9.21
N GLN A 144 14.04 -7.02 -8.85
CA GLN A 144 13.14 -8.16 -9.04
C GLN A 144 12.04 -8.20 -7.98
N ILE A 145 12.33 -7.84 -6.73
CA ILE A 145 11.31 -7.89 -5.66
C ILE A 145 10.14 -6.93 -5.90
N PHE A 146 10.36 -5.83 -6.60
CA PHE A 146 9.32 -4.82 -6.89
C PHE A 146 8.60 -5.03 -8.22
N ILE A 147 8.79 -6.20 -8.88
CA ILE A 147 8.42 -6.36 -10.28
C ILE A 147 7.01 -6.90 -10.51
N ASP A 148 6.44 -7.63 -9.56
CA ASP A 148 5.23 -8.43 -9.78
C ASP A 148 4.05 -7.58 -10.32
N SER A 149 3.82 -6.38 -9.81
CA SER A 149 2.73 -5.51 -10.27
C SER A 149 2.84 -5.14 -11.77
N TRP A 150 4.05 -5.06 -12.32
CA TRP A 150 4.28 -4.75 -13.74
C TRP A 150 3.87 -5.91 -14.66
N ALA A 151 3.97 -7.12 -14.18
CA ALA A 151 3.46 -8.30 -14.87
C ALA A 151 1.94 -8.44 -14.73
N LEU A 152 1.41 -8.16 -13.53
CA LEU A 152 -0.03 -8.25 -13.24
C LEU A 152 -0.87 -7.30 -14.11
N VAL A 153 -0.33 -6.17 -14.57
CA VAL A 153 -1.02 -5.23 -15.47
C VAL A 153 -0.83 -5.54 -16.97
N ALA A 154 -0.02 -6.56 -17.30
CA ALA A 154 0.29 -6.94 -18.69
C ALA A 154 0.08 -8.46 -18.92
N PRO A 155 -1.15 -9.00 -18.63
CA PRO A 155 -1.40 -10.45 -18.70
C PRO A 155 -1.25 -10.98 -20.12
N GLY A 156 -0.51 -12.07 -20.29
CA GLY A 156 -0.26 -12.72 -21.58
C GLY A 156 0.58 -11.91 -22.58
N GLN A 157 1.31 -10.91 -22.08
CA GLN A 157 2.16 -10.01 -22.89
C GLN A 157 3.59 -9.93 -22.33
N PRO A 158 4.36 -11.04 -22.41
CA PRO A 158 5.64 -11.14 -21.74
C PRO A 158 6.67 -10.10 -22.20
N GLN A 159 6.65 -9.67 -23.47
CA GLN A 159 7.55 -8.63 -23.99
C GLN A 159 7.22 -7.26 -23.40
N LEU A 160 5.92 -6.93 -23.27
CA LEU A 160 5.49 -5.68 -22.62
C LEU A 160 5.85 -5.69 -21.14
N ALA A 161 5.55 -6.78 -20.42
CA ALA A 161 5.91 -6.94 -19.01
C ALA A 161 7.42 -6.78 -18.80
N ALA A 162 8.25 -7.43 -19.62
CA ALA A 162 9.70 -7.29 -19.57
C ALA A 162 10.18 -5.87 -19.85
N SER A 163 9.56 -5.15 -20.79
CA SER A 163 9.89 -3.76 -21.10
C SER A 163 9.56 -2.82 -19.95
N LEU A 164 8.38 -2.96 -19.36
CA LEU A 164 7.95 -2.20 -18.18
C LEU A 164 8.86 -2.50 -16.98
N ALA A 165 9.18 -3.78 -16.76
CA ALA A 165 10.10 -4.24 -15.75
C ALA A 165 11.49 -3.62 -15.90
N LYS A 166 12.04 -3.58 -17.11
CA LYS A 166 13.30 -2.93 -17.40
C LYS A 166 13.29 -1.45 -17.03
N THR A 167 12.24 -0.74 -17.41
CA THR A 167 12.07 0.68 -17.10
C THR A 167 12.06 0.92 -15.60
N ALA A 168 11.25 0.16 -14.86
CA ALA A 168 11.13 0.27 -13.42
C ALA A 168 12.43 -0.10 -12.69
N ALA A 169 13.06 -1.21 -13.06
CA ALA A 169 14.30 -1.73 -12.49
C ALA A 169 15.47 -0.76 -12.68
N SER A 170 15.55 -0.09 -13.83
CA SER A 170 16.68 0.79 -14.19
C SER A 170 16.79 2.05 -13.33
N VAL A 171 15.82 2.36 -12.46
CA VAL A 171 15.94 3.48 -11.51
C VAL A 171 17.05 3.23 -10.51
N SER A 172 17.17 2.00 -10.03
CA SER A 172 18.05 1.63 -8.91
C SER A 172 19.08 0.57 -9.25
N HIS A 173 18.85 -0.25 -10.28
CA HIS A 173 19.65 -1.42 -10.61
C HIS A 173 20.12 -1.41 -12.06
N ASP A 174 21.09 -2.30 -12.36
CA ASP A 174 21.64 -2.49 -13.68
C ASP A 174 22.12 -3.94 -13.84
N GLY A 175 22.55 -4.32 -15.04
CA GLY A 175 23.14 -5.63 -15.34
C GLY A 175 22.23 -6.81 -15.05
N GLU A 176 22.75 -7.81 -14.34
CA GLU A 176 22.07 -9.08 -14.09
C GLU A 176 20.80 -8.91 -13.26
N SER A 177 20.72 -7.90 -12.40
CA SER A 177 19.50 -7.61 -11.63
C SER A 177 18.32 -7.19 -12.51
N VAL A 178 18.59 -6.35 -13.51
CA VAL A 178 17.59 -5.95 -14.49
C VAL A 178 17.16 -7.14 -15.35
N TYR A 179 18.09 -8.00 -15.73
CA TYR A 179 17.76 -9.22 -16.49
C TYR A 179 16.90 -10.18 -15.68
N ALA A 180 17.19 -10.38 -14.39
CA ALA A 180 16.37 -11.20 -13.51
C ALA A 180 14.94 -10.65 -13.38
N ALA A 181 14.79 -9.34 -13.20
CA ALA A 181 13.49 -8.68 -13.16
C ALA A 181 12.69 -8.86 -14.47
N MET A 182 13.34 -8.66 -15.62
CA MET A 182 12.72 -8.85 -16.95
C MET A 182 12.25 -10.29 -17.15
N LEU A 183 13.11 -11.26 -16.82
CA LEU A 183 12.81 -12.69 -16.92
C LEU A 183 11.60 -13.06 -16.06
N TRP A 184 11.61 -12.64 -14.79
CA TRP A 184 10.55 -12.96 -13.84
C TRP A 184 9.21 -12.34 -14.26
N ALA A 185 9.20 -11.07 -14.64
CA ALA A 185 7.99 -10.39 -15.14
C ALA A 185 7.42 -11.05 -16.40
N ALA A 186 8.28 -11.51 -17.31
CA ALA A 186 7.84 -12.25 -18.51
C ALA A 186 7.21 -13.60 -18.16
N MET A 187 7.77 -14.33 -17.17
CA MET A 187 7.18 -15.57 -16.66
C MET A 187 5.81 -15.34 -16.05
N GLU A 188 5.67 -14.35 -15.16
CA GLU A 188 4.39 -14.01 -14.52
C GLU A 188 3.33 -13.56 -15.52
N SER A 189 3.70 -12.72 -16.48
CA SER A 189 2.80 -12.30 -17.56
C SER A 189 2.31 -13.49 -18.38
N GLN A 190 3.20 -14.41 -18.75
CA GLN A 190 2.86 -15.62 -19.49
C GLN A 190 2.01 -16.61 -18.67
N ALA A 191 2.16 -16.62 -17.34
CA ALA A 191 1.44 -17.50 -16.44
C ALA A 191 -0.08 -17.28 -16.44
N PHE A 192 -0.57 -16.14 -16.88
CA PHE A 192 -2.01 -15.91 -17.08
C PHE A 192 -2.64 -16.81 -18.13
N ILE A 193 -1.85 -17.30 -19.09
CA ILE A 193 -2.32 -18.10 -20.24
C ILE A 193 -1.61 -19.46 -20.38
N CYS A 194 -0.60 -19.73 -19.54
CA CYS A 194 0.19 -20.95 -19.59
C CYS A 194 0.58 -21.39 -18.17
N GLN A 195 0.41 -22.67 -17.83
CA GLN A 195 0.77 -23.23 -16.53
C GLN A 195 1.99 -24.19 -16.61
N ASP A 196 2.60 -24.33 -17.76
CA ASP A 196 3.76 -25.18 -17.99
C ASP A 196 5.04 -24.42 -17.62
N ILE A 197 5.69 -24.83 -16.53
CA ILE A 197 6.87 -24.14 -15.99
C ILE A 197 8.04 -24.08 -16.98
N ASP A 198 8.24 -25.10 -17.80
CA ASP A 198 9.31 -25.13 -18.78
C ASP A 198 9.08 -24.08 -19.87
N LYS A 199 7.82 -23.89 -20.29
CA LYS A 199 7.44 -22.83 -21.22
C LYS A 199 7.55 -21.43 -20.59
N LEU A 200 7.20 -21.28 -19.32
CA LEU A 200 7.38 -20.02 -18.60
C LEU A 200 8.85 -19.63 -18.54
N ILE A 201 9.73 -20.56 -18.16
CA ILE A 201 11.18 -20.33 -18.12
C ILE A 201 11.71 -20.00 -19.53
N ALA A 202 11.29 -20.73 -20.56
CA ALA A 202 11.70 -20.43 -21.93
C ALA A 202 11.24 -19.03 -22.37
N THR A 203 10.04 -18.61 -21.98
CA THR A 203 9.54 -17.26 -22.22
C THR A 203 10.39 -16.21 -21.51
N GLY A 204 10.71 -16.40 -20.23
CA GLY A 204 11.58 -15.54 -19.47
C GLY A 204 13.00 -15.40 -20.07
N LEU A 205 13.58 -16.52 -20.48
CA LEU A 205 14.90 -16.53 -21.14
C LEU A 205 14.89 -15.80 -22.50
N SER A 206 13.76 -15.77 -23.20
CA SER A 206 13.65 -15.12 -24.50
C SER A 206 13.76 -13.58 -24.47
N VAL A 207 13.56 -12.97 -23.31
CA VAL A 207 13.58 -11.50 -23.16
C VAL A 207 14.89 -10.94 -22.60
N ILE A 208 15.87 -11.81 -22.30
CA ILE A 208 17.19 -11.42 -21.77
C ILE A 208 18.32 -11.89 -22.67
N PRO A 209 19.55 -11.35 -22.54
CA PRO A 209 20.70 -11.83 -23.31
C PRO A 209 21.02 -13.29 -23.00
N ALA A 210 21.13 -14.12 -24.05
CA ALA A 210 21.41 -15.56 -23.91
C ALA A 210 22.78 -15.87 -23.25
N ASN A 211 23.71 -14.92 -23.28
CA ASN A 211 25.03 -15.05 -22.65
C ASN A 211 25.10 -14.39 -21.27
N SER A 212 23.97 -13.90 -20.72
CA SER A 212 23.90 -13.36 -19.36
C SER A 212 24.19 -14.44 -18.31
N GLN A 213 24.57 -13.99 -17.11
CA GLN A 213 24.80 -14.90 -15.98
C GLN A 213 23.51 -15.53 -15.48
N ILE A 214 22.41 -14.75 -15.48
CA ILE A 214 21.06 -15.26 -15.18
C ILE A 214 20.68 -16.40 -16.14
N ALA A 215 20.90 -16.25 -17.45
CA ALA A 215 20.57 -17.32 -18.41
C ALA A 215 21.36 -18.60 -18.15
N ARG A 216 22.67 -18.49 -17.85
CA ARG A 216 23.51 -19.64 -17.48
C ARG A 216 23.08 -20.31 -16.19
N LEU A 217 22.78 -19.52 -15.16
CA LEU A 217 22.28 -20.00 -13.87
C LEU A 217 20.98 -20.80 -14.04
N VAL A 218 20.02 -20.26 -14.79
CA VAL A 218 18.75 -20.95 -15.07
C VAL A 218 18.98 -22.27 -15.80
N ALA A 219 19.85 -22.29 -16.81
CA ALA A 219 20.21 -23.50 -17.54
C ALA A 219 20.86 -24.57 -16.64
N ASP A 220 21.73 -24.17 -15.72
CA ASP A 220 22.33 -25.09 -14.75
C ASP A 220 21.29 -25.69 -13.79
N ILE A 221 20.36 -24.90 -13.27
CA ILE A 221 19.32 -25.39 -12.35
C ILE A 221 18.35 -26.32 -13.08
N CYS A 222 17.95 -26.00 -14.32
CA CYS A 222 17.13 -26.89 -15.15
C CYS A 222 17.83 -28.23 -15.35
N ARG A 223 19.13 -28.25 -15.65
CA ARG A 223 19.92 -29.47 -15.77
C ARG A 223 19.96 -30.25 -14.45
N TRP A 224 20.29 -29.60 -13.33
CA TRP A 224 20.34 -30.24 -12.01
C TRP A 224 19.01 -30.82 -11.59
N ARG A 225 17.88 -30.16 -11.90
CA ARG A 225 16.54 -30.71 -11.66
C ARG A 225 16.32 -32.09 -12.27
N HIS A 226 16.93 -32.34 -13.44
CA HIS A 226 16.86 -33.64 -14.09
C HIS A 226 17.87 -34.69 -13.54
N GLU A 227 18.97 -34.18 -12.95
CA GLU A 227 20.02 -35.04 -12.39
C GLU A 227 19.73 -35.45 -10.93
N ASP A 228 19.11 -34.53 -10.17
CA ASP A 228 18.93 -34.66 -8.73
C ASP A 228 17.55 -35.22 -8.38
N ASN A 229 17.50 -36.07 -7.35
CA ASN A 229 16.24 -36.69 -6.91
C ASN A 229 15.42 -35.77 -5.99
N ASP A 230 16.06 -34.76 -5.37
CA ASP A 230 15.46 -33.87 -4.39
C ASP A 230 16.01 -32.45 -4.53
N TRP A 231 15.24 -31.48 -4.05
CA TRP A 231 15.59 -30.07 -4.09
C TRP A 231 16.76 -29.70 -3.16
N GLN A 232 16.97 -30.46 -2.08
CA GLN A 232 18.05 -30.20 -1.13
C GLN A 232 19.41 -30.43 -1.80
N THR A 233 19.53 -31.45 -2.61
CA THR A 233 20.72 -31.71 -3.43
C THR A 233 20.99 -30.56 -4.40
N THR A 234 19.97 -30.13 -5.13
CA THR A 234 20.09 -28.95 -6.02
C THR A 234 20.41 -27.68 -5.22
N ARG A 235 19.79 -27.48 -4.04
CA ARG A 235 20.09 -26.35 -3.14
C ARG A 235 21.57 -26.32 -2.75
N GLN A 236 22.17 -27.48 -2.45
CA GLN A 236 23.59 -27.56 -2.11
C GLN A 236 24.46 -27.22 -3.33
N LYS A 237 24.08 -27.65 -4.54
CA LYS A 237 24.78 -27.24 -5.77
C LYS A 237 24.68 -25.73 -5.99
N ILE A 238 23.52 -25.12 -5.76
CA ILE A 238 23.35 -23.66 -5.82
C ILE A 238 24.30 -22.98 -4.85
N GLU A 239 24.38 -23.42 -3.59
CA GLU A 239 25.31 -22.84 -2.61
C GLU A 239 26.75 -22.92 -3.08
N ASN A 240 27.18 -24.07 -3.60
CA ASN A 240 28.56 -24.29 -4.04
C ASN A 240 28.94 -23.45 -5.29
N HIS A 241 27.98 -23.22 -6.23
CA HIS A 241 28.26 -22.58 -7.51
C HIS A 241 27.87 -21.09 -7.53
N TYR A 242 26.81 -20.71 -6.82
CA TYR A 242 26.15 -19.42 -6.88
C TYR A 242 25.92 -18.78 -5.51
N GLY A 243 26.47 -19.33 -4.42
CA GLY A 243 26.29 -18.84 -3.07
C GLY A 243 27.00 -17.53 -2.75
N TYR A 244 26.70 -16.96 -1.59
CA TYR A 244 27.21 -15.67 -1.13
C TYR A 244 28.73 -15.59 -0.96
N HIS A 245 29.43 -16.73 -0.85
CA HIS A 245 30.91 -16.76 -0.85
C HIS A 245 31.49 -16.33 -2.21
N LYS A 246 30.71 -16.39 -3.29
CA LYS A 246 31.10 -15.92 -4.63
C LYS A 246 30.44 -14.59 -5.00
N TYR A 247 29.27 -14.31 -4.45
CA TYR A 247 28.47 -13.10 -4.71
C TYR A 247 28.24 -12.35 -3.40
N PRO A 248 29.30 -11.74 -2.83
CA PRO A 248 29.21 -11.06 -1.54
C PRO A 248 28.42 -9.75 -1.70
N SER A 249 27.34 -9.62 -0.95
CA SER A 249 26.55 -8.38 -0.77
C SER A 249 25.48 -8.63 0.29
N ASN A 250 24.61 -7.65 0.54
CA ASN A 250 23.47 -7.84 1.45
C ASN A 250 22.47 -8.86 0.90
N CYS A 251 22.06 -8.70 -0.37
CA CYS A 251 21.04 -9.53 -1.02
C CYS A 251 21.28 -9.62 -2.54
N HIS A 252 22.39 -10.25 -2.95
CA HIS A 252 22.75 -10.35 -4.37
C HIS A 252 21.69 -11.14 -5.17
N VAL A 253 21.38 -10.64 -6.39
CA VAL A 253 20.36 -11.26 -7.25
C VAL A 253 20.68 -12.71 -7.62
N ILE A 254 21.95 -13.05 -7.88
CA ILE A 254 22.35 -14.37 -8.37
C ILE A 254 21.97 -15.52 -7.40
N PRO A 255 22.39 -15.53 -6.12
CA PRO A 255 22.00 -16.60 -5.21
C PRO A 255 20.48 -16.67 -4.99
N ASN A 256 19.82 -15.54 -4.90
CA ASN A 256 18.40 -15.47 -4.58
C ASN A 256 17.53 -15.88 -5.78
N HIS A 257 17.81 -15.38 -6.97
CA HIS A 257 17.12 -15.82 -8.20
C HIS A 257 17.25 -17.35 -8.41
N ALA A 258 18.41 -17.91 -8.09
CA ALA A 258 18.63 -19.37 -8.18
C ALA A 258 17.64 -20.17 -7.31
N LEU A 259 17.39 -19.74 -6.07
CA LEU A 259 16.45 -20.40 -5.16
C LEU A 259 15.02 -20.33 -5.67
N MET A 260 14.64 -19.21 -6.27
CA MET A 260 13.30 -19.01 -6.83
C MET A 260 13.04 -19.94 -8.01
N ILE A 261 13.96 -20.00 -8.97
CA ILE A 261 13.88 -20.92 -10.12
C ILE A 261 13.84 -22.38 -9.64
N MET A 262 14.67 -22.74 -8.66
CA MET A 262 14.65 -24.06 -8.06
C MET A 262 13.28 -24.40 -7.45
N ALA A 263 12.72 -23.52 -6.64
CA ALA A 263 11.42 -23.76 -6.02
C ALA A 263 10.31 -24.01 -7.04
N MET A 264 10.27 -23.19 -8.10
CA MET A 264 9.29 -23.33 -9.17
C MET A 264 9.47 -24.62 -10.00
N LEU A 265 10.70 -25.08 -10.22
CA LEU A 265 10.97 -26.33 -10.95
C LEU A 265 10.61 -27.59 -10.15
N TYR A 266 10.75 -27.54 -8.81
CA TYR A 266 10.42 -28.69 -7.94
C TYR A 266 8.96 -28.74 -7.49
N ALA A 267 8.24 -27.60 -7.54
CA ALA A 267 6.85 -27.50 -7.11
C ALA A 267 6.02 -26.60 -8.05
N PRO A 268 5.94 -26.87 -9.36
CA PRO A 268 5.23 -26.01 -10.32
C PRO A 268 3.70 -26.05 -10.13
N ASP A 269 3.16 -27.10 -9.54
CA ASP A 269 1.73 -27.38 -9.36
C ASP A 269 1.29 -27.45 -7.89
N ASP A 270 2.17 -27.07 -6.97
CA ASP A 270 1.92 -27.10 -5.52
C ASP A 270 2.40 -25.82 -4.83
N PHE A 271 1.47 -24.91 -4.55
CA PHE A 271 1.74 -23.63 -3.88
C PHE A 271 2.40 -23.85 -2.51
N GLN A 272 1.88 -24.80 -1.72
CA GLN A 272 2.40 -25.11 -0.39
C GLN A 272 3.86 -25.58 -0.44
N LEU A 273 4.15 -26.50 -1.35
CA LEU A 273 5.50 -27.05 -1.49
C LEU A 273 6.48 -25.99 -2.03
N ALA A 274 6.05 -25.17 -2.99
CA ALA A 274 6.88 -24.06 -3.51
C ALA A 274 7.27 -23.08 -2.39
N GLN A 275 6.30 -22.69 -1.55
CA GLN A 275 6.56 -21.85 -0.38
C GLN A 275 7.47 -22.52 0.65
N CYS A 276 7.27 -23.82 0.91
CA CYS A 276 8.13 -24.61 1.79
C CYS A 276 9.59 -24.63 1.29
N ILE A 277 9.81 -24.93 0.03
CA ILE A 277 11.15 -25.03 -0.58
C ILE A 277 11.87 -23.68 -0.51
N VAL A 278 11.24 -22.60 -0.99
CA VAL A 278 11.90 -21.30 -1.11
C VAL A 278 12.23 -20.71 0.28
N ASN A 279 11.30 -20.78 1.23
CA ASN A 279 11.51 -20.30 2.60
C ASN A 279 12.53 -21.13 3.37
N THR A 280 12.46 -22.45 3.28
CA THR A 280 13.42 -23.34 3.97
C THR A 280 14.83 -23.16 3.42
N SER A 281 14.99 -22.79 2.17
CA SER A 281 16.29 -22.59 1.52
C SER A 281 17.12 -21.44 2.09
N GLY A 282 16.51 -20.50 2.82
CA GLY A 282 17.20 -19.40 3.49
C GLY A 282 17.57 -18.22 2.59
N TRP A 283 18.48 -17.40 3.07
CA TRP A 283 18.94 -16.14 2.48
C TRP A 283 17.87 -15.06 2.52
N ASP A 284 17.50 -14.49 1.39
CA ASP A 284 16.50 -13.43 1.29
C ASP A 284 15.10 -14.01 1.18
N THR A 285 14.59 -14.47 2.31
CA THR A 285 13.43 -15.37 2.36
C THR A 285 12.11 -14.69 2.01
N ASP A 286 11.89 -13.45 2.40
CA ASP A 286 10.68 -12.68 2.08
C ASP A 286 10.64 -12.26 0.61
N CYS A 287 11.73 -11.72 0.09
CA CYS A 287 11.89 -11.39 -1.31
C CYS A 287 11.61 -12.60 -2.21
N ASN A 288 12.32 -13.70 -1.94
CA ASN A 288 12.22 -14.93 -2.74
C ASN A 288 10.82 -15.54 -2.67
N ALA A 289 10.26 -15.64 -1.46
CA ALA A 289 8.94 -16.22 -1.26
C ALA A 289 7.80 -15.35 -1.79
N GLY A 290 7.95 -14.03 -1.73
CA GLY A 290 7.00 -13.09 -2.31
C GLY A 290 6.85 -13.23 -3.82
N ASN A 291 7.96 -13.25 -4.56
CA ASN A 291 7.93 -13.46 -6.01
C ASN A 291 7.43 -14.88 -6.38
N VAL A 292 7.93 -15.94 -5.72
CA VAL A 292 7.45 -17.32 -5.94
C VAL A 292 5.96 -17.41 -5.63
N GLY A 293 5.48 -16.74 -4.57
CA GLY A 293 4.07 -16.72 -4.21
C GLY A 293 3.21 -16.02 -5.27
N CYS A 294 3.65 -14.88 -5.81
CA CYS A 294 2.94 -14.19 -6.89
C CYS A 294 2.83 -15.09 -8.14
N LEU A 295 3.94 -15.62 -8.63
CA LEU A 295 3.95 -16.49 -9.82
C LEU A 295 3.09 -17.74 -9.62
N SER A 296 3.25 -18.45 -8.49
CA SER A 296 2.44 -19.63 -8.17
C SER A 296 0.95 -19.28 -8.04
N GLY A 297 0.63 -18.12 -7.44
CA GLY A 297 -0.74 -17.63 -7.33
C GLY A 297 -1.38 -17.37 -8.71
N ILE A 298 -0.65 -16.75 -9.64
CA ILE A 298 -1.13 -16.56 -11.02
C ILE A 298 -1.32 -17.90 -11.73
N MET A 299 -0.35 -18.81 -11.61
CA MET A 299 -0.41 -20.13 -12.26
C MET A 299 -1.57 -20.98 -11.77
N LEU A 300 -1.73 -21.11 -10.46
CA LEU A 300 -2.61 -22.08 -9.82
C LEU A 300 -3.95 -21.49 -9.38
N GLY A 301 -4.06 -20.15 -9.37
CA GLY A 301 -5.25 -19.45 -8.91
C GLY A 301 -5.54 -19.65 -7.42
N LEU A 302 -6.72 -19.19 -6.98
CA LEU A 302 -7.16 -19.37 -5.58
C LEU A 302 -7.23 -20.84 -5.17
N GLN A 303 -7.60 -21.72 -6.08
CA GLN A 303 -7.68 -23.16 -5.81
C GLN A 303 -6.31 -23.72 -5.36
N GLY A 304 -5.21 -23.30 -5.97
CA GLY A 304 -3.88 -23.72 -5.56
C GLY A 304 -3.48 -23.19 -4.18
N ILE A 305 -3.80 -21.93 -3.88
CA ILE A 305 -3.55 -21.35 -2.56
C ILE A 305 -4.37 -22.06 -1.48
N ASP A 306 -5.65 -22.35 -1.77
CA ASP A 306 -6.60 -22.94 -0.79
C ASP A 306 -6.44 -24.48 -0.67
N ALA A 307 -5.60 -25.13 -1.49
CA ALA A 307 -5.35 -26.57 -1.41
C ALA A 307 -4.47 -26.98 -0.21
N GLY A 308 -3.72 -26.04 0.37
CA GLY A 308 -2.84 -26.25 1.52
C GLY A 308 -3.49 -25.84 2.86
N PRO A 309 -2.67 -25.39 3.81
CA PRO A 309 -3.17 -24.86 5.06
C PRO A 309 -3.87 -23.51 4.86
N ASP A 310 -4.58 -23.03 5.88
CA ASP A 310 -5.28 -21.76 5.84
C ASP A 310 -4.29 -20.57 5.82
N TRP A 311 -3.75 -20.24 4.65
CA TRP A 311 -2.90 -19.07 4.46
C TRP A 311 -3.67 -17.76 4.58
N ARG A 312 -4.96 -17.76 4.24
CA ARG A 312 -5.76 -16.56 4.04
C ARG A 312 -6.39 -16.04 5.32
N GLY A 313 -6.82 -16.95 6.22
CA GLY A 313 -7.48 -16.57 7.48
C GLY A 313 -6.65 -15.63 8.35
N PRO A 314 -5.41 -15.95 8.72
CA PRO A 314 -4.54 -15.05 9.50
C PRO A 314 -4.20 -13.75 8.78
N LEU A 315 -4.01 -13.79 7.46
CA LEU A 315 -3.74 -12.62 6.62
C LEU A 315 -4.96 -11.70 6.54
N ALA A 316 -6.15 -12.25 6.36
CA ALA A 316 -7.42 -11.53 6.20
C ALA A 316 -7.36 -10.45 5.10
N ASP A 317 -6.69 -10.71 3.97
CA ASP A 317 -6.42 -9.79 2.86
C ASP A 317 -5.61 -8.53 3.22
N ARG A 318 -5.17 -8.33 4.46
CA ARG A 318 -4.54 -7.10 4.93
C ARG A 318 -3.18 -6.88 4.29
N MET A 319 -2.87 -5.62 3.97
CA MET A 319 -1.54 -5.17 3.58
C MET A 319 -1.27 -3.77 4.10
N LEU A 320 0.00 -3.47 4.38
CA LEU A 320 0.49 -2.16 4.77
C LEU A 320 1.50 -1.67 3.73
N ILE A 321 1.29 -0.45 3.23
CA ILE A 321 2.15 0.16 2.21
C ILE A 321 2.76 1.43 2.78
N SER A 322 4.05 1.39 3.09
CA SER A 322 4.76 2.57 3.59
C SER A 322 5.23 3.43 2.42
N SER A 323 4.57 4.57 2.21
CA SER A 323 4.90 5.56 1.18
C SER A 323 4.46 6.96 1.60
N ALA A 324 4.77 7.97 0.79
CA ALA A 324 4.29 9.34 1.01
C ALA A 324 2.80 9.56 0.68
N ASP A 325 2.09 8.57 0.13
CA ASP A 325 0.63 8.60 -0.01
C ASP A 325 -0.04 7.88 1.17
N GLY A 326 -0.25 8.61 2.26
CA GLY A 326 -0.82 8.05 3.49
C GLY A 326 -2.22 7.46 3.33
N GLY A 327 -3.03 7.95 2.40
CA GLY A 327 -4.36 7.43 2.08
C GLY A 327 -4.36 6.09 1.35
N PHE A 328 -3.18 5.62 0.91
CA PHE A 328 -2.98 4.33 0.27
C PHE A 328 -2.31 3.30 1.19
N SER A 329 -1.87 3.74 2.38
CA SER A 329 -1.02 2.93 3.27
C SER A 329 -1.75 1.81 3.98
N ILE A 330 -2.99 2.04 4.43
CA ILE A 330 -3.86 0.98 4.95
C ILE A 330 -4.63 0.40 3.76
N ASN A 331 -4.29 -0.82 3.39
CA ASN A 331 -4.78 -1.42 2.15
C ASN A 331 -5.18 -2.89 2.36
N ASN A 332 -5.70 -3.51 1.30
CA ASN A 332 -6.02 -4.94 1.27
C ASN A 332 -5.86 -5.50 -0.15
N ALA A 333 -5.73 -6.81 -0.25
CA ALA A 333 -5.50 -7.51 -1.50
C ALA A 333 -6.60 -7.25 -2.55
N VAL A 334 -7.85 -7.07 -2.15
CA VAL A 334 -8.97 -6.81 -3.06
C VAL A 334 -8.88 -5.41 -3.66
N ARG A 335 -8.68 -4.39 -2.82
CA ARG A 335 -8.51 -3.00 -3.29
C ARG A 335 -7.32 -2.86 -4.23
N MET A 336 -6.22 -3.58 -3.94
CA MET A 336 -5.06 -3.61 -4.82
C MET A 336 -5.36 -4.33 -6.13
N THR A 337 -6.10 -5.43 -6.08
CA THR A 337 -6.54 -6.16 -7.28
C THR A 337 -7.41 -5.28 -8.18
N ASP A 338 -8.39 -4.58 -7.63
CA ASP A 338 -9.24 -3.64 -8.39
C ASP A 338 -8.38 -2.58 -9.09
N TYR A 339 -7.42 -2.01 -8.38
CA TYR A 339 -6.49 -1.01 -8.92
C TYR A 339 -5.64 -1.55 -10.08
N LEU A 340 -5.02 -2.72 -9.91
CA LEU A 340 -4.19 -3.34 -10.95
C LEU A 340 -5.01 -3.79 -12.16
N VAL A 341 -6.19 -4.34 -11.95
CA VAL A 341 -7.10 -4.75 -13.03
C VAL A 341 -7.58 -3.55 -13.83
N ASP A 342 -7.90 -2.43 -13.17
CA ASP A 342 -8.24 -1.18 -13.84
C ASP A 342 -7.08 -0.67 -14.72
N LEU A 343 -5.86 -0.66 -14.22
CA LEU A 343 -4.67 -0.32 -15.00
C LEU A 343 -4.46 -1.28 -16.18
N GLY A 344 -4.63 -2.59 -15.97
CA GLY A 344 -4.50 -3.59 -17.04
C GLY A 344 -5.53 -3.41 -18.17
N HIS A 345 -6.78 -3.07 -17.82
CA HIS A 345 -7.80 -2.73 -18.82
C HIS A 345 -7.41 -1.49 -19.63
N GLN A 346 -6.91 -0.46 -18.98
CA GLN A 346 -6.47 0.76 -19.62
C GLN A 346 -5.26 0.53 -20.56
N ILE A 347 -4.27 -0.27 -20.13
CA ILE A 347 -3.11 -0.66 -20.96
C ILE A 347 -3.58 -1.45 -22.19
N ALA A 348 -4.55 -2.36 -22.02
CA ALA A 348 -5.14 -3.13 -23.10
C ALA A 348 -6.02 -2.30 -24.05
N GLY A 349 -6.33 -1.05 -23.72
CA GLY A 349 -7.24 -0.19 -24.47
C GLY A 349 -8.71 -0.63 -24.39
N ILE A 350 -9.09 -1.32 -23.33
CA ILE A 350 -10.43 -1.83 -23.05
C ILE A 350 -11.10 -0.96 -22.00
N ALA A 351 -12.44 -0.85 -22.06
CA ALA A 351 -13.19 -0.12 -21.05
C ALA A 351 -12.89 -0.63 -19.63
N ARG A 352 -12.77 0.29 -18.71
CA ARG A 352 -12.61 -0.05 -17.28
C ARG A 352 -13.78 -0.93 -16.82
N PRO A 353 -13.55 -1.90 -15.95
CA PRO A 353 -14.63 -2.68 -15.37
C PRO A 353 -15.55 -1.77 -14.55
N GLU A 354 -16.85 -2.08 -14.55
CA GLU A 354 -17.79 -1.38 -13.69
C GLU A 354 -17.41 -1.58 -12.21
N PRO A 355 -17.44 -0.51 -11.41
CA PRO A 355 -17.13 -0.59 -9.99
C PRO A 355 -18.03 -1.61 -9.27
N LYS A 356 -17.43 -2.53 -8.52
CA LYS A 356 -18.17 -3.54 -7.80
C LYS A 356 -19.09 -2.91 -6.75
N LYS A 357 -20.33 -3.38 -6.70
CA LYS A 357 -21.35 -2.96 -5.72
C LYS A 357 -21.43 -1.43 -5.55
N ASN A 358 -21.54 -0.73 -6.68
CA ASN A 358 -21.65 0.73 -6.78
C ASN A 358 -20.43 1.48 -6.18
N GLY A 359 -19.23 0.92 -6.31
CA GLY A 359 -17.99 1.55 -5.86
C GLY A 359 -17.78 1.49 -4.34
N ALA A 360 -18.31 0.46 -3.69
CA ALA A 360 -18.07 0.24 -2.26
C ALA A 360 -16.58 -0.03 -2.00
N GLN A 361 -16.03 0.57 -0.94
CA GLN A 361 -14.64 0.34 -0.50
C GLN A 361 -14.42 -1.12 -0.06
N TYR A 362 -15.46 -1.75 0.50
CA TYR A 362 -15.45 -3.16 0.87
C TYR A 362 -16.66 -3.84 0.22
N HIS A 363 -16.40 -4.62 -0.80
CA HIS A 363 -17.46 -5.24 -1.62
C HIS A 363 -17.49 -6.77 -1.56
N PHE A 364 -16.46 -7.43 -1.02
CA PHE A 364 -16.38 -8.88 -0.79
C PHE A 364 -16.67 -9.76 -2.02
N SER A 365 -16.56 -9.23 -3.24
CA SER A 365 -16.98 -9.92 -4.47
C SER A 365 -16.03 -11.02 -4.92
N LEU A 366 -14.80 -11.06 -4.41
CA LEU A 366 -13.84 -12.12 -4.70
C LEU A 366 -14.02 -13.30 -3.72
N PRO A 367 -14.00 -14.55 -4.22
CA PRO A 367 -14.16 -15.72 -3.38
C PRO A 367 -13.17 -15.76 -2.21
N GLY A 368 -13.66 -15.97 -1.00
CA GLY A 368 -12.87 -16.05 0.22
C GLY A 368 -12.33 -14.70 0.73
N SER A 369 -12.60 -13.56 0.07
CA SER A 369 -12.12 -12.26 0.51
C SER A 369 -12.88 -11.73 1.72
N VAL A 370 -12.14 -11.26 2.73
CA VAL A 370 -12.70 -10.64 3.94
C VAL A 370 -12.28 -9.19 4.11
N GLN A 371 -11.38 -8.69 3.27
CA GLN A 371 -10.92 -7.29 3.20
C GLN A 371 -10.56 -6.68 4.56
N GLY A 372 -9.86 -7.44 5.40
CA GLY A 372 -9.41 -7.01 6.73
C GLY A 372 -10.45 -7.12 7.84
N PHE A 373 -11.70 -7.50 7.54
CA PHE A 373 -12.71 -7.65 8.56
C PHE A 373 -12.40 -8.84 9.47
N ARG A 374 -12.40 -8.60 10.78
CA ARG A 374 -12.11 -9.58 11.82
C ARG A 374 -13.03 -9.39 13.01
N TRP A 375 -13.29 -10.48 13.70
CA TRP A 375 -14.00 -10.45 14.97
C TRP A 375 -13.18 -9.70 16.02
N LEU A 376 -13.82 -8.74 16.70
CA LEU A 376 -13.23 -7.96 17.77
C LEU A 376 -13.44 -8.67 19.10
N LYS A 377 -12.37 -9.18 19.70
CA LYS A 377 -12.38 -9.84 21.01
C LYS A 377 -12.41 -8.79 22.11
N GLU A 378 -13.60 -8.49 22.61
CA GLU A 378 -13.83 -7.57 23.75
C GLU A 378 -14.46 -8.34 24.93
N GLU A 379 -14.48 -7.72 26.10
CA GLU A 379 -15.22 -8.23 27.25
C GLU A 379 -16.71 -8.34 26.89
N ASN A 380 -17.35 -9.48 27.19
CA ASN A 380 -18.72 -9.80 26.81
C ASN A 380 -18.97 -9.92 25.29
N ALA A 381 -17.94 -10.08 24.47
CA ALA A 381 -18.13 -10.34 23.07
C ALA A 381 -18.59 -11.78 22.79
N ALA A 382 -19.70 -11.94 22.07
CA ALA A 382 -20.11 -13.23 21.54
C ALA A 382 -19.15 -13.65 20.41
N PRO A 383 -18.68 -14.91 20.38
CA PRO A 383 -17.82 -15.40 19.32
C PRO A 383 -18.52 -15.39 17.96
N VAL A 384 -17.82 -14.88 16.94
CA VAL A 384 -18.27 -14.87 15.55
C VAL A 384 -17.15 -15.38 14.65
N GLU A 385 -17.49 -16.29 13.76
CA GLU A 385 -16.61 -16.69 12.68
C GLU A 385 -16.88 -15.83 11.45
N VAL A 386 -15.84 -15.24 10.89
CA VAL A 386 -15.91 -14.35 9.72
C VAL A 386 -15.45 -15.12 8.49
N LYS A 387 -16.33 -15.22 7.49
CA LYS A 387 -16.08 -15.92 6.23
C LYS A 387 -16.58 -15.10 5.04
N ASN A 388 -16.18 -15.48 3.84
CA ASN A 388 -16.80 -15.03 2.60
C ASN A 388 -17.62 -16.17 2.03
N GLU A 389 -18.89 -15.93 1.73
CA GLU A 389 -19.80 -16.93 1.19
C GLU A 389 -20.55 -16.42 -0.04
N ALA A 390 -20.87 -17.34 -0.94
CA ALA A 390 -21.78 -17.06 -2.03
C ALA A 390 -23.23 -17.14 -1.56
N TRP A 391 -23.98 -16.06 -1.75
CA TRP A 391 -25.41 -15.96 -1.45
C TRP A 391 -26.16 -15.42 -2.67
N GLN A 392 -27.14 -16.17 -3.19
CA GLN A 392 -27.92 -15.78 -4.38
C GLN A 392 -27.05 -15.34 -5.57
N GLY A 393 -25.94 -16.06 -5.81
CA GLY A 393 -25.01 -15.77 -6.91
C GLY A 393 -24.05 -14.61 -6.67
N ARG A 394 -24.02 -14.00 -5.47
CA ARG A 394 -23.10 -12.92 -5.09
C ARG A 394 -22.25 -13.34 -3.90
N HIS A 395 -20.97 -12.99 -3.91
CA HIS A 395 -20.11 -13.16 -2.74
C HIS A 395 -20.33 -12.03 -1.74
N MET A 396 -20.38 -12.37 -0.44
CA MET A 396 -20.61 -11.48 0.69
C MET A 396 -19.76 -11.89 1.87
N LEU A 397 -19.49 -10.95 2.78
CA LEU A 397 -18.95 -11.30 4.10
C LEU A 397 -20.06 -11.91 4.95
N SER A 398 -19.80 -13.06 5.55
CA SER A 398 -20.73 -13.81 6.39
C SER A 398 -20.20 -13.88 7.82
N LEU A 399 -21.02 -13.47 8.77
CA LEU A 399 -20.71 -13.50 10.19
C LEU A 399 -21.52 -14.62 10.83
N HIS A 400 -20.91 -15.76 11.13
CA HIS A 400 -21.54 -16.89 11.77
C HIS A 400 -21.51 -16.75 13.29
N TYR A 401 -22.68 -16.71 13.92
CA TYR A 401 -22.83 -16.65 15.38
C TYR A 401 -23.57 -17.89 15.88
N HIS A 402 -23.06 -18.49 16.96
CA HIS A 402 -23.62 -19.73 17.52
C HIS A 402 -24.28 -19.55 18.89
N HIS A 403 -23.88 -18.54 19.65
CA HIS A 403 -24.30 -18.34 21.04
C HIS A 403 -24.50 -16.84 21.32
N LEU A 404 -25.26 -16.17 20.47
CA LEU A 404 -25.64 -14.79 20.73
C LEU A 404 -26.86 -14.80 21.67
N ALA A 405 -26.77 -14.06 22.76
CA ALA A 405 -27.80 -14.01 23.83
C ALA A 405 -27.93 -12.57 24.36
N PRO A 406 -29.05 -12.25 25.06
CA PRO A 406 -29.22 -10.92 25.66
C PRO A 406 -28.02 -10.51 26.53
N GLY A 407 -27.57 -9.31 26.37
CA GLY A 407 -26.39 -8.77 27.06
C GLY A 407 -25.04 -9.09 26.40
N LEU A 408 -25.00 -9.94 25.36
CA LEU A 408 -23.83 -10.17 24.53
C LEU A 408 -23.97 -9.43 23.21
N GLN A 409 -22.82 -8.96 22.69
CA GLN A 409 -22.75 -8.39 21.36
C GLN A 409 -21.53 -8.96 20.60
N ALA A 410 -21.58 -8.92 19.29
CA ALA A 410 -20.47 -9.27 18.45
C ALA A 410 -20.15 -8.09 17.52
N SER A 411 -18.92 -7.65 17.51
CA SER A 411 -18.42 -6.61 16.59
C SER A 411 -17.41 -7.20 15.63
N VAL A 412 -17.55 -6.85 14.34
CA VAL A 412 -16.62 -7.22 13.30
C VAL A 412 -16.18 -5.94 12.60
N THR A 413 -14.86 -5.68 12.62
CA THR A 413 -14.27 -4.41 12.16
C THR A 413 -13.12 -4.65 11.20
N THR A 414 -12.79 -3.63 10.41
CA THR A 414 -11.59 -3.54 9.58
C THR A 414 -10.85 -2.23 9.86
N GLN A 415 -9.54 -2.25 9.66
CA GLN A 415 -8.67 -1.10 9.91
C GLN A 415 -8.86 -0.03 8.84
N THR A 416 -8.94 1.23 9.27
CA THR A 416 -8.97 2.43 8.43
C THR A 416 -7.82 3.38 8.72
N PHE A 417 -6.98 3.05 9.72
CA PHE A 417 -5.80 3.81 10.10
C PHE A 417 -4.77 2.88 10.76
N THR A 418 -3.60 3.42 11.10
CA THR A 418 -2.49 2.68 11.73
C THR A 418 -2.94 1.93 12.97
N PRO A 419 -2.80 0.60 13.02
CA PRO A 419 -3.15 -0.19 14.19
C PRO A 419 -2.11 -0.01 15.32
N PRO A 420 -2.52 -0.14 16.60
CA PRO A 420 -1.61 0.09 17.73
C PRO A 420 -0.36 -0.80 17.73
N GLU A 421 -0.51 -2.06 17.33
CA GLU A 421 0.57 -3.06 17.31
C GLU A 421 1.72 -2.73 16.33
N ILE A 422 1.47 -1.88 15.35
CA ILE A 422 2.48 -1.49 14.35
C ILE A 422 3.35 -0.32 14.84
N VAL A 423 2.85 0.48 15.77
CA VAL A 423 3.53 1.70 16.24
C VAL A 423 4.87 1.43 16.91
N GLU A 424 5.01 0.29 17.59
CA GLU A 424 6.24 -0.10 18.32
C GLU A 424 7.24 -0.86 17.45
N MET A 425 6.91 -1.15 16.19
CA MET A 425 7.79 -1.89 15.32
C MET A 425 9.02 -1.06 14.92
N ARG A 426 10.18 -1.71 14.91
CA ARG A 426 11.46 -1.12 14.47
C ARG A 426 11.76 -1.37 13.00
N SER A 427 10.73 -1.55 12.22
CA SER A 427 10.79 -1.70 10.77
C SER A 427 10.66 -0.33 10.09
N TYR A 428 10.24 -0.29 8.82
CA TYR A 428 9.91 0.97 8.15
C TYR A 428 8.75 1.67 8.84
N ASP A 429 8.80 3.00 8.94
CA ASP A 429 7.70 3.77 9.48
C ASP A 429 6.46 3.66 8.57
N LEU A 430 5.31 3.35 9.15
CA LEU A 430 4.05 3.43 8.45
C LEU A 430 3.58 4.89 8.42
N MET A 431 3.70 5.53 7.26
CA MET A 431 3.16 6.86 7.00
C MET A 431 1.72 6.72 6.48
N ALA A 432 0.74 6.76 7.39
CA ALA A 432 -0.66 6.59 7.04
C ALA A 432 -1.50 7.80 7.44
N THR A 433 -2.56 8.05 6.66
CA THR A 433 -3.67 8.94 7.03
C THR A 433 -4.94 8.11 7.15
N PRO A 434 -5.93 8.52 7.96
CA PRO A 434 -7.20 7.81 8.04
C PRO A 434 -7.87 7.69 6.67
N LEU A 435 -8.63 6.62 6.45
CA LEU A 435 -9.40 6.43 5.21
C LEU A 435 -10.77 7.08 5.26
N ILE A 436 -11.33 7.27 6.46
CA ILE A 436 -12.64 7.87 6.67
C ILE A 436 -12.53 9.01 7.68
N TYR A 437 -13.38 10.03 7.50
CA TYR A 437 -13.29 11.30 8.21
C TYR A 437 -14.64 11.79 8.73
N PRO A 438 -14.68 12.64 9.77
CA PRO A 438 -15.85 13.39 10.17
C PRO A 438 -16.51 14.12 8.98
N GLY A 439 -17.84 14.16 8.97
CA GLY A 439 -18.64 14.74 7.88
C GLY A 439 -18.94 13.78 6.73
N GLN A 440 -18.25 12.65 6.64
CA GLN A 440 -18.58 11.59 5.70
C GLN A 440 -19.68 10.66 6.24
N ARG A 441 -20.41 10.02 5.34
CA ARG A 441 -21.48 9.07 5.67
C ARG A 441 -21.01 7.64 5.45
N LEU A 442 -20.93 6.86 6.54
CA LEU A 442 -20.67 5.42 6.53
C LEU A 442 -21.98 4.67 6.26
N GLN A 443 -21.95 3.66 5.40
CA GLN A 443 -23.09 2.83 5.04
C GLN A 443 -22.69 1.36 4.96
N ALA A 444 -23.61 0.45 5.36
CA ALA A 444 -23.46 -0.99 5.11
C ALA A 444 -24.80 -1.60 4.72
N THR A 445 -24.79 -2.49 3.73
CA THR A 445 -25.95 -3.28 3.35
C THR A 445 -25.86 -4.66 4.00
N LEU A 446 -26.84 -5.01 4.81
CA LEU A 446 -26.91 -6.19 5.65
C LEU A 446 -28.11 -7.07 5.27
N ILE A 447 -27.94 -8.39 5.34
CA ILE A 447 -29.00 -9.36 5.05
C ILE A 447 -29.04 -10.39 6.18
N ALA A 448 -30.21 -10.63 6.76
CA ALA A 448 -30.46 -11.78 7.65
C ALA A 448 -31.09 -12.90 6.81
N PRO A 449 -30.38 -14.01 6.56
CA PRO A 449 -30.93 -15.14 5.83
C PRO A 449 -32.22 -15.66 6.46
N PRO A 450 -33.19 -16.21 5.68
CA PRO A 450 -34.48 -16.64 6.19
C PRO A 450 -34.41 -17.87 7.11
N ASP A 451 -33.29 -18.57 7.12
CA ASP A 451 -32.99 -19.71 8.02
C ASP A 451 -32.50 -19.29 9.41
N ASN A 452 -32.28 -18.00 9.67
CA ASN A 452 -32.03 -17.48 11.02
C ASN A 452 -33.23 -17.70 11.91
N ILE A 453 -33.00 -18.00 13.20
CA ILE A 453 -34.06 -18.28 14.15
C ILE A 453 -34.42 -17.10 15.05
N ALA A 454 -33.72 -15.99 14.96
CA ALA A 454 -33.87 -14.84 15.81
C ALA A 454 -33.81 -13.54 15.04
N THR A 455 -34.48 -12.50 15.54
CA THR A 455 -34.30 -11.14 15.09
C THR A 455 -33.00 -10.56 15.66
N LEU A 456 -32.24 -9.88 14.84
CA LEU A 456 -31.01 -9.23 15.24
C LEU A 456 -31.22 -7.74 15.47
N ASN A 457 -30.56 -7.19 16.48
CA ASN A 457 -30.25 -5.77 16.58
C ASN A 457 -28.93 -5.51 15.88
N VAL A 458 -28.93 -4.75 14.79
CA VAL A 458 -27.74 -4.45 14.00
C VAL A 458 -27.47 -2.94 14.00
N ARG A 459 -26.18 -2.56 14.06
CA ARG A 459 -25.76 -1.16 14.00
C ARG A 459 -24.39 -1.03 13.37
N LEU A 460 -24.14 0.12 12.75
CA LEU A 460 -22.78 0.50 12.34
C LEU A 460 -21.95 0.84 13.56
N CYS A 461 -20.66 0.52 13.51
CA CYS A 461 -19.70 0.95 14.50
C CYS A 461 -18.45 1.53 13.83
N TYR A 462 -17.79 2.44 14.51
CA TYR A 462 -16.46 2.90 14.21
C TYR A 462 -15.69 3.07 15.51
N ARG A 463 -14.34 3.01 15.44
CA ARG A 463 -13.51 3.15 16.64
C ARG A 463 -12.55 4.31 16.42
N VAL A 464 -12.49 5.19 17.41
CA VAL A 464 -11.68 6.41 17.41
C VAL A 464 -10.59 6.28 18.46
N TYR A 465 -9.39 6.75 18.18
CA TYR A 465 -8.34 6.86 19.19
C TYR A 465 -8.73 7.89 20.24
N ASP A 466 -8.59 7.53 21.51
CA ASP A 466 -8.82 8.43 22.63
C ASP A 466 -7.52 9.12 23.10
N ASP A 467 -7.63 9.90 24.18
CA ASP A 467 -6.52 10.62 24.76
C ASP A 467 -5.43 9.72 25.40
N ASN A 468 -5.69 8.40 25.51
CA ASN A 468 -4.76 7.38 26.02
C ASN A 468 -4.19 6.47 24.92
N ASN A 469 -4.36 6.81 23.65
CA ASN A 469 -4.01 5.99 22.49
C ASN A 469 -4.80 4.66 22.39
N CYS A 470 -5.97 4.57 23.03
CA CYS A 470 -6.83 3.41 22.96
C CYS A 470 -7.94 3.62 21.92
N LEU A 471 -8.31 2.54 21.22
CA LEU A 471 -9.45 2.55 20.31
C LEU A 471 -10.76 2.42 21.09
N THR A 472 -11.56 3.47 21.10
CA THR A 472 -12.86 3.52 21.78
C THR A 472 -14.01 3.34 20.77
N PRO A 473 -14.94 2.41 20.99
CA PRO A 473 -16.05 2.17 20.08
C PRO A 473 -17.10 3.28 20.16
N CYS A 474 -17.60 3.66 18.98
CA CYS A 474 -18.74 4.55 18.77
C CYS A 474 -19.75 3.84 17.87
N TYR A 475 -21.03 4.06 18.14
CA TYR A 475 -22.10 3.31 17.48
C TYR A 475 -23.14 4.24 16.85
N GLY A 476 -23.68 3.82 15.71
CA GLY A 476 -24.91 4.34 15.15
C GLY A 476 -26.16 3.77 15.86
N ASP A 477 -27.33 4.22 15.43
CA ASP A 477 -28.61 3.72 15.94
C ASP A 477 -28.79 2.23 15.61
N ALA A 478 -29.24 1.47 16.57
CA ALA A 478 -29.59 0.07 16.37
C ALA A 478 -30.91 -0.06 15.59
N GLN A 479 -30.91 -0.99 14.65
CA GLN A 479 -32.09 -1.34 13.88
C GLN A 479 -32.36 -2.84 13.97
N LEU A 480 -33.65 -3.21 14.00
CA LEU A 480 -34.07 -4.59 13.98
C LEU A 480 -33.96 -5.15 12.56
N LEU A 481 -33.44 -6.36 12.45
CA LEU A 481 -33.33 -7.11 11.21
C LEU A 481 -33.89 -8.53 11.41
N ALA A 482 -35.10 -8.77 10.91
CA ALA A 482 -35.77 -10.05 11.03
C ALA A 482 -35.22 -11.07 9.98
N PRO A 483 -35.37 -12.37 10.21
CA PRO A 483 -35.03 -13.38 9.24
C PRO A 483 -35.68 -13.15 7.86
N GLY A 484 -34.89 -13.18 6.80
CA GLY A 484 -35.33 -12.90 5.41
C GLY A 484 -35.27 -11.44 4.99
N GLU A 485 -34.94 -10.52 5.89
CA GLU A 485 -34.87 -9.10 5.57
C GLU A 485 -33.48 -8.64 5.11
N GLU A 486 -33.49 -7.58 4.32
CA GLU A 486 -32.32 -6.81 3.90
C GLU A 486 -32.48 -5.36 4.34
N ILE A 487 -31.41 -4.74 4.86
CA ILE A 487 -31.40 -3.35 5.30
C ILE A 487 -30.10 -2.65 4.90
N THR A 488 -30.17 -1.35 4.62
CA THR A 488 -28.97 -0.49 4.48
C THR A 488 -28.93 0.47 5.66
N LEU A 489 -27.93 0.26 6.53
CA LEU A 489 -27.61 1.17 7.62
C LEU A 489 -26.84 2.37 7.13
N SER A 490 -27.05 3.54 7.75
CA SER A 490 -26.31 4.77 7.48
C SER A 490 -25.93 5.49 8.77
N LEU A 491 -24.72 6.04 8.83
CA LEU A 491 -24.20 6.77 9.97
C LEU A 491 -23.40 7.97 9.48
N ASP A 492 -23.80 9.17 9.80
CA ASP A 492 -23.00 10.39 9.59
C ASP A 492 -21.93 10.44 10.68
N ILE A 493 -20.65 10.46 10.25
CA ILE A 493 -19.52 10.48 11.18
C ILE A 493 -19.42 11.87 11.81
N PRO A 494 -19.56 12.00 13.14
CA PRO A 494 -19.48 13.26 13.84
C PRO A 494 -18.03 13.75 13.99
N ASP A 495 -17.84 14.99 14.49
CA ASP A 495 -16.51 15.51 14.82
C ASP A 495 -15.83 14.65 15.89
N CYS A 496 -14.64 14.15 15.57
CA CYS A 496 -13.82 13.32 16.45
C CYS A 496 -12.76 14.13 17.24
N LYS A 497 -12.92 15.46 17.34
CA LYS A 497 -12.04 16.37 18.10
C LYS A 497 -10.55 16.29 17.70
N GLY A 498 -10.29 16.06 16.41
CA GLY A 498 -8.94 15.91 15.86
C GLY A 498 -8.32 14.52 16.02
N GLN A 499 -9.04 13.57 16.61
CA GLN A 499 -8.58 12.19 16.73
C GLN A 499 -8.88 11.36 15.47
N PRO A 500 -7.98 10.47 15.04
CA PRO A 500 -8.19 9.63 13.87
C PRO A 500 -9.13 8.47 14.14
N ILE A 501 -9.92 8.12 13.12
CA ILE A 501 -10.76 6.92 13.12
C ILE A 501 -9.89 5.72 12.72
N GLY A 502 -9.75 4.77 13.62
CA GLY A 502 -8.89 3.59 13.47
C GLY A 502 -9.55 2.41 12.79
N GLU A 503 -10.86 2.24 12.98
CA GLU A 503 -11.61 1.10 12.46
C GLU A 503 -13.05 1.45 12.14
N VAL A 504 -13.66 0.71 11.20
CA VAL A 504 -15.10 0.72 10.91
C VAL A 504 -15.65 -0.70 10.86
N GLY A 505 -16.94 -0.87 11.15
CA GLY A 505 -17.54 -2.20 11.11
C GLY A 505 -19.03 -2.24 11.44
N VAL A 506 -19.46 -3.44 11.82
CA VAL A 506 -20.84 -3.75 12.18
C VAL A 506 -20.86 -4.47 13.51
N THR A 507 -21.83 -4.10 14.37
CA THR A 507 -22.10 -4.78 15.63
C THR A 507 -23.50 -5.40 15.57
N LEU A 508 -23.62 -6.63 16.04
CA LEU A 508 -24.88 -7.36 16.15
C LEU A 508 -25.12 -7.84 17.59
N SER A 509 -26.38 -7.85 18.01
CA SER A 509 -26.86 -8.39 19.27
C SER A 509 -28.27 -8.94 19.08
N THR A 510 -28.87 -9.54 20.12
CA THR A 510 -30.25 -10.00 20.09
C THR A 510 -30.90 -9.85 21.47
N ASP A 511 -32.19 -9.61 21.48
CA ASP A 511 -33.01 -9.68 22.69
C ASP A 511 -33.67 -11.07 22.89
N ASP A 512 -33.57 -11.94 21.90
CA ASP A 512 -34.01 -13.33 21.98
C ASP A 512 -33.10 -14.13 22.93
N ARG A 513 -33.67 -15.14 23.58
CA ARG A 513 -33.02 -15.90 24.65
C ARG A 513 -31.67 -16.50 24.22
N ILE A 514 -31.61 -17.07 23.02
CA ILE A 514 -30.39 -17.55 22.36
C ILE A 514 -30.59 -17.46 20.84
N ALA A 515 -29.64 -16.87 20.14
CA ALA A 515 -29.64 -16.82 18.69
C ALA A 515 -28.48 -17.63 18.09
N ARG A 516 -28.77 -18.31 17.00
CA ARG A 516 -27.83 -19.00 16.12
C ARG A 516 -28.18 -18.68 14.67
N GLY A 517 -27.20 -18.40 13.87
CA GLY A 517 -27.42 -18.05 12.46
C GLY A 517 -26.22 -17.34 11.87
N ARG A 518 -26.49 -16.54 10.87
CA ARG A 518 -25.48 -15.72 10.20
C ARG A 518 -26.04 -14.35 9.80
N LEU A 519 -25.18 -13.37 9.77
CA LEU A 519 -25.44 -12.06 9.19
C LEU A 519 -24.56 -11.89 7.95
N LEU A 520 -25.15 -11.55 6.82
CA LEU A 520 -24.43 -11.26 5.60
C LEU A 520 -24.23 -9.77 5.47
N ILE A 521 -23.00 -9.35 5.12
CA ILE A 521 -22.67 -7.98 4.77
C ILE A 521 -22.35 -7.96 3.27
N ASP A 522 -23.25 -7.36 2.50
CA ASP A 522 -23.05 -7.24 1.06
C ASP A 522 -21.93 -6.25 0.75
N SER A 523 -21.96 -5.07 1.37
CA SER A 523 -20.97 -4.02 1.14
C SER A 523 -20.85 -3.06 2.31
N VAL A 524 -19.68 -2.44 2.45
CA VAL A 524 -19.44 -1.31 3.34
C VAL A 524 -18.81 -0.18 2.53
N ARG A 525 -19.33 1.03 2.65
CA ARG A 525 -18.86 2.19 1.92
C ARG A 525 -19.00 3.48 2.72
N TRP A 526 -18.26 4.50 2.32
CA TRP A 526 -18.47 5.88 2.76
C TRP A 526 -18.31 6.85 1.60
N ASN A 527 -18.96 7.99 1.74
CA ASN A 527 -18.89 9.08 0.78
C ASN A 527 -19.12 10.42 1.49
N GLY A 528 -19.00 11.49 0.74
CA GLY A 528 -19.16 12.86 1.24
C GLY A 528 -17.84 13.60 1.39
N VAL A 529 -17.95 14.93 1.48
CA VAL A 529 -16.80 15.80 1.70
C VAL A 529 -16.44 15.80 3.18
N PRO A 530 -15.15 15.67 3.54
CA PRO A 530 -14.73 15.76 4.93
C PRO A 530 -15.12 17.11 5.55
N ARG A 531 -15.55 17.07 6.79
CA ARG A 531 -15.84 18.28 7.59
C ARG A 531 -15.22 18.07 8.97
N LEU A 532 -14.01 18.57 9.15
CA LEU A 532 -13.23 18.34 10.35
C LEU A 532 -12.36 19.53 10.72
N THR A 533 -12.02 19.58 12.00
CA THR A 533 -11.06 20.53 12.55
C THR A 533 -9.85 19.76 13.07
N LEU A 534 -8.72 19.94 12.40
CA LEU A 534 -7.45 19.36 12.83
C LEU A 534 -6.80 20.28 13.87
N ARG A 535 -6.50 19.72 15.03
CA ARG A 535 -5.80 20.39 16.15
C ARG A 535 -5.21 19.32 17.06
N LYS A 536 -4.27 19.73 17.89
CA LYS A 536 -3.75 18.86 18.95
C LYS A 536 -4.88 18.56 19.95
N PRO A 537 -5.21 17.28 20.20
CA PRO A 537 -6.13 16.91 21.28
C PRO A 537 -5.61 17.28 22.65
N ALA A 538 -6.49 17.27 23.66
CA ALA A 538 -6.17 17.70 25.02
C ALA A 538 -5.22 16.77 25.78
N GLY A 539 -5.21 15.47 25.45
CA GLY A 539 -4.42 14.44 26.13
C GLY A 539 -2.98 14.30 25.61
N GLU A 540 -2.22 13.39 26.22
CA GLU A 540 -0.85 13.08 25.82
C GLU A 540 -0.76 11.97 24.76
N ASN A 541 -1.81 11.76 23.99
CA ASN A 541 -1.81 10.78 22.90
C ASN A 541 -0.96 11.22 21.72
N ASN A 542 -0.65 10.31 20.80
CA ASN A 542 0.19 10.58 19.65
C ASN A 542 -0.41 10.14 18.29
N PHE A 543 -1.59 9.51 18.27
CA PHE A 543 -2.17 9.05 17.02
C PHE A 543 -2.65 10.19 16.12
N TRP A 544 -3.10 11.32 16.69
CA TRP A 544 -3.40 12.53 15.93
C TRP A 544 -2.18 13.04 15.14
N TRP A 545 -0.99 12.95 15.75
CA TRP A 545 0.28 13.34 15.12
C TRP A 545 0.72 12.30 14.07
N ARG A 546 0.53 11.01 14.34
CA ARG A 546 0.82 9.91 13.41
C ARG A 546 -0.10 9.89 12.18
N SER A 547 -1.24 10.60 12.22
CA SER A 547 -2.16 10.74 11.08
C SER A 547 -1.64 11.70 9.99
N TRP A 548 -0.39 12.14 10.12
CA TRP A 548 0.29 12.97 9.14
C TRP A 548 1.46 12.20 8.52
N VAL A 549 1.55 12.22 7.20
CA VAL A 549 2.76 11.83 6.49
C VAL A 549 3.81 12.91 6.75
N ASN A 550 4.97 12.53 7.27
CA ASN A 550 5.96 13.45 7.77
C ASN A 550 7.21 13.51 6.88
N GLY A 551 7.28 14.52 6.02
CA GLY A 551 8.42 14.80 5.14
C GLY A 551 9.30 16.00 5.60
N VAL A 552 9.23 16.39 6.88
CA VAL A 552 10.04 17.46 7.45
C VAL A 552 11.07 16.93 8.46
N ASP A 553 12.05 17.75 8.85
CA ASP A 553 13.08 17.34 9.81
C ASP A 553 12.54 17.32 11.23
N LEU A 554 11.71 18.33 11.60
CA LEU A 554 11.04 18.38 12.89
C LEU A 554 9.53 18.62 12.72
N PHE A 555 8.74 17.68 13.19
CA PHE A 555 7.32 17.82 13.49
C PHE A 555 7.10 17.32 14.92
N SER A 556 7.04 18.21 15.89
CA SER A 556 7.01 17.84 17.31
C SER A 556 5.61 17.97 17.90
N ARG A 557 5.20 16.96 18.65
CA ARG A 557 3.97 16.92 19.45
C ARG A 557 4.09 17.61 20.82
N HIS A 558 5.31 18.01 21.21
CA HIS A 558 5.58 18.54 22.56
C HIS A 558 5.43 20.05 22.67
N TYR A 559 5.27 20.77 21.53
CA TYR A 559 5.00 22.20 21.56
C TYR A 559 3.56 22.48 21.99
N PRO A 560 3.31 23.66 22.62
CA PRO A 560 1.95 24.12 22.89
C PRO A 560 1.13 24.28 21.61
N THR A 561 1.73 24.79 20.54
CA THR A 561 1.14 24.90 19.19
C THR A 561 0.86 23.53 18.60
N SER A 562 -0.30 23.31 18.02
CA SER A 562 -0.70 22.03 17.45
C SER A 562 0.25 21.55 16.36
N PHE A 563 0.53 22.41 15.39
CA PHE A 563 1.39 22.09 14.26
C PHE A 563 2.57 23.07 14.24
N ARG A 564 3.75 22.58 14.58
CA ARG A 564 5.01 23.28 14.43
C ARG A 564 5.97 22.38 13.67
N ILE A 565 6.37 22.85 12.48
CA ILE A 565 7.26 22.10 11.60
C ILE A 565 8.49 22.93 11.26
N SER A 566 9.61 22.24 11.02
CA SER A 566 10.82 22.86 10.47
C SER A 566 11.55 21.94 9.50
N LYS A 567 12.24 22.58 8.56
CA LYS A 567 13.09 21.97 7.56
C LYS A 567 14.40 22.75 7.46
N GLU A 568 15.53 22.08 7.62
CA GLU A 568 16.84 22.76 7.61
C GLU A 568 17.26 23.18 6.20
N TYR A 569 17.10 22.29 5.26
CA TYR A 569 17.47 22.49 3.86
C TYR A 569 16.33 22.03 2.96
N ASP A 570 16.23 22.64 1.79
CA ASP A 570 15.21 22.30 0.80
C ASP A 570 13.76 22.50 1.30
N GLU A 571 12.85 21.94 0.55
CA GLU A 571 11.42 21.94 0.84
C GLU A 571 11.03 20.73 1.68
N GLY A 572 10.16 20.95 2.65
CA GLY A 572 9.53 19.92 3.48
C GLY A 572 8.02 20.08 3.50
N LEU A 573 7.33 18.95 3.57
CA LEU A 573 5.87 18.87 3.55
C LEU A 573 5.40 17.85 4.57
N ILE A 574 4.38 18.21 5.38
CA ILE A 574 3.55 17.21 6.08
C ILE A 574 2.20 17.13 5.39
N ILE A 575 1.65 15.90 5.26
CA ILE A 575 0.46 15.62 4.44
C ILE A 575 -0.61 14.96 5.29
N HIS A 576 -1.89 15.36 5.08
CA HIS A 576 -3.05 14.74 5.69
C HIS A 576 -4.19 14.63 4.67
N GLY A 577 -5.01 13.57 4.75
CA GLY A 577 -6.11 13.33 3.83
C GLY A 577 -5.82 12.24 2.82
N THR A 578 -6.71 12.07 1.87
CA THR A 578 -6.64 11.00 0.86
C THR A 578 -6.94 11.52 -0.54
N ARG A 579 -6.68 10.72 -1.58
CA ARG A 579 -7.09 11.03 -2.95
C ARG A 579 -8.60 10.95 -3.20
N GLN A 580 -9.42 10.62 -2.20
CA GLN A 580 -10.87 10.74 -2.29
C GLN A 580 -11.36 12.19 -2.09
N TRP A 581 -10.48 13.10 -1.64
CA TRP A 581 -10.81 14.51 -1.48
C TRP A 581 -10.62 15.25 -2.81
N ASN A 582 -11.69 15.79 -3.37
CA ASN A 582 -11.64 16.46 -4.66
C ASN A 582 -12.07 17.94 -4.60
N ASN A 583 -13.29 18.24 -4.12
CA ASN A 583 -13.82 19.59 -3.99
C ASN A 583 -14.02 19.92 -2.53
N TYR A 584 -13.19 20.81 -1.99
CA TYR A 584 -13.22 21.16 -0.58
C TYR A 584 -12.65 22.54 -0.35
N ARG A 585 -12.87 23.06 0.85
CA ARG A 585 -12.29 24.29 1.37
C ARG A 585 -11.42 24.02 2.56
N VAL A 586 -10.25 24.64 2.63
CA VAL A 586 -9.33 24.55 3.76
C VAL A 586 -8.95 25.93 4.26
N ARG A 587 -8.99 26.13 5.58
CA ARG A 587 -8.66 27.39 6.26
C ARG A 587 -7.69 27.15 7.39
N SER A 588 -6.72 28.06 7.54
CA SER A 588 -5.76 28.02 8.65
C SER A 588 -5.07 29.39 8.79
N ASP A 589 -4.76 29.76 10.01
CA ASP A 589 -3.88 30.91 10.31
C ASP A 589 -2.45 30.37 10.51
N ILE A 590 -1.54 30.68 9.60
CA ILE A 590 -0.16 30.16 9.59
C ILE A 590 0.80 31.27 9.96
N THR A 591 1.69 31.04 10.93
CA THR A 591 2.81 31.92 11.28
C THR A 591 4.09 31.37 10.67
N LEU A 592 4.71 32.13 9.77
CA LEU A 592 6.04 31.85 9.25
C LEU A 592 7.07 32.49 10.19
N HIS A 593 7.89 31.69 10.87
CA HIS A 593 8.90 32.16 11.81
C HIS A 593 10.20 32.51 11.09
N LEU A 594 10.60 31.68 10.18
CA LEU A 594 11.78 31.90 9.34
C LEU A 594 11.70 30.99 8.10
N GLY A 595 12.45 31.28 7.05
CA GLY A 595 12.55 30.43 5.85
C GLY A 595 12.40 31.21 4.57
N ASP A 596 12.59 30.54 3.45
CA ASP A 596 12.46 31.17 2.12
C ASP A 596 10.99 31.33 1.73
N TYR A 597 10.14 30.34 2.10
CA TYR A 597 8.69 30.37 1.96
C TYR A 597 8.01 29.34 2.83
N GLY A 598 6.73 29.56 3.09
CA GLY A 598 5.86 28.61 3.77
C GLY A 598 4.40 28.83 3.40
N GLY A 599 3.54 27.85 3.69
CA GLY A 599 2.12 27.97 3.38
C GLY A 599 1.33 26.66 3.45
N LEU A 600 0.18 26.68 2.77
CA LEU A 600 -0.81 25.62 2.78
C LEU A 600 -0.86 24.92 1.42
N ALA A 601 -0.54 23.63 1.41
CA ALA A 601 -0.67 22.79 0.23
C ALA A 601 -2.07 22.13 0.19
N PHE A 602 -2.54 21.85 -1.01
CA PHE A 602 -3.86 21.23 -1.27
C PHE A 602 -3.80 20.35 -2.52
N ARG A 603 -4.75 19.40 -2.64
CA ARG A 603 -4.72 18.33 -3.62
C ARG A 603 -3.35 17.65 -3.68
N VAL A 604 -2.86 17.32 -2.48
CA VAL A 604 -1.54 16.71 -2.29
C VAL A 604 -1.62 15.22 -2.62
N GLN A 605 -0.75 14.77 -3.53
CA GLN A 605 -0.64 13.38 -4.00
C GLN A 605 0.73 12.76 -3.68
N GLY A 606 1.54 13.43 -2.88
CA GLY A 606 2.88 13.02 -2.48
C GLY A 606 3.80 14.22 -2.28
N MET A 607 5.10 13.96 -2.16
CA MET A 607 6.11 14.97 -1.85
C MET A 607 6.41 15.94 -3.01
N ARG A 608 6.05 15.57 -4.24
CA ARG A 608 6.39 16.30 -5.48
C ARG A 608 5.20 16.50 -6.41
N ARG A 609 3.96 16.31 -5.90
CA ARG A 609 2.73 16.43 -6.68
C ARG A 609 1.65 17.09 -5.83
N TYR A 610 1.51 18.41 -5.95
CA TYR A 610 0.54 19.19 -5.16
C TYR A 610 0.35 20.61 -5.74
N TYR A 611 -0.71 21.27 -5.33
CA TYR A 611 -0.82 22.73 -5.36
C TYR A 611 -0.49 23.32 -4.00
N ALA A 612 -0.02 24.58 -3.96
CA ALA A 612 0.11 25.31 -2.72
C ALA A 612 -0.18 26.80 -2.91
N ALA A 613 -0.78 27.42 -1.88
CA ALA A 613 -0.71 28.84 -1.65
C ALA A 613 0.44 29.08 -0.67
N ARG A 614 1.46 29.84 -1.09
CA ARG A 614 2.66 30.07 -0.29
C ARG A 614 2.99 31.55 -0.20
N VAL A 615 3.57 31.93 0.92
CA VAL A 615 4.12 33.27 1.17
C VAL A 615 5.63 33.17 1.09
N MET A 616 6.22 34.01 0.25
CA MET A 616 7.64 34.08 0.00
C MET A 616 8.32 35.11 0.90
N ARG A 617 9.60 34.93 1.18
CA ARG A 617 10.44 35.85 1.96
C ARG A 617 10.44 37.28 1.44
N ASP A 618 10.31 37.48 0.14
CA ASP A 618 10.29 38.77 -0.54
C ASP A 618 8.89 39.45 -0.53
N GLY A 619 7.91 38.87 0.19
CA GLY A 619 6.56 39.40 0.28
C GLY A 619 5.62 38.95 -0.84
N LYS A 620 6.02 38.07 -1.71
CA LYS A 620 5.14 37.53 -2.73
C LYS A 620 4.23 36.43 -2.18
N VAL A 621 2.97 36.45 -2.58
CA VAL A 621 2.01 35.39 -2.35
C VAL A 621 1.76 34.70 -3.68
N GLN A 622 1.97 33.40 -3.75
CA GLN A 622 1.87 32.62 -4.98
C GLN A 622 0.92 31.45 -4.83
N ILE A 623 0.09 31.20 -5.86
CA ILE A 623 -0.51 29.89 -6.10
C ILE A 623 0.43 29.15 -7.04
N ILE A 624 0.91 27.98 -6.63
CA ILE A 624 1.81 27.16 -7.41
C ILE A 624 1.23 25.76 -7.69
N ARG A 625 1.71 25.14 -8.77
CA ARG A 625 1.66 23.71 -8.98
C ARG A 625 3.09 23.14 -8.93
N MET A 626 3.32 22.19 -8.03
CA MET A 626 4.52 21.37 -8.00
C MET A 626 4.23 20.07 -8.73
N ARG A 627 5.04 19.73 -9.71
CA ARG A 627 5.01 18.42 -10.36
C ARG A 627 6.43 17.98 -10.65
N ASP A 628 6.80 16.82 -10.11
CA ASP A 628 8.10 16.19 -10.25
C ASP A 628 9.24 17.11 -9.74
N THR A 629 9.95 17.81 -10.63
CA THR A 629 11.00 18.78 -10.31
C THR A 629 10.62 20.21 -10.68
N VAL A 630 9.42 20.42 -11.23
CA VAL A 630 8.99 21.72 -11.77
C VAL A 630 7.97 22.39 -10.87
N THR A 631 8.30 23.58 -10.42
CA THR A 631 7.35 24.50 -9.77
C THR A 631 6.84 25.50 -10.78
N ARG A 632 5.53 25.51 -11.03
CA ARG A 632 4.88 26.49 -11.89
C ARG A 632 4.08 27.47 -11.06
N VAL A 633 4.37 28.77 -11.19
CA VAL A 633 3.55 29.83 -10.61
C VAL A 633 2.31 30.04 -11.49
N LEU A 634 1.12 29.89 -10.90
CA LEU A 634 -0.17 30.01 -11.60
C LEU A 634 -0.77 31.41 -11.39
N ALA A 635 -0.56 31.99 -10.22
CA ALA A 635 -0.96 33.36 -9.89
C ALA A 635 -0.07 33.92 -8.78
N GLU A 636 0.08 35.24 -8.76
CA GLU A 636 0.94 35.94 -7.79
C GLU A 636 0.33 37.30 -7.38
N THR A 637 0.55 37.71 -6.12
CA THR A 637 0.28 39.03 -5.58
C THR A 637 1.32 39.36 -4.51
N GLU A 638 1.23 40.53 -3.90
CA GLU A 638 2.15 41.00 -2.86
C GLU A 638 1.48 41.12 -1.49
N LEU A 639 2.24 40.85 -0.44
CA LEU A 639 1.86 40.96 0.96
C LEU A 639 3.02 41.58 1.76
N ALA A 640 2.74 42.55 2.58
CA ALA A 640 3.72 43.13 3.50
C ALA A 640 3.79 42.30 4.80
N ASP A 641 4.93 42.36 5.49
CA ASP A 641 5.13 41.78 6.83
C ASP A 641 4.77 40.29 6.93
N VAL A 642 5.59 39.45 6.36
CA VAL A 642 5.32 38.01 6.20
C VAL A 642 5.78 37.13 7.37
N TYR A 643 6.58 37.66 8.32
CA TYR A 643 7.12 36.90 9.44
C TYR A 643 6.49 37.25 10.79
N GLU A 644 6.55 36.25 11.72
CA GLU A 644 6.22 36.38 13.14
C GLU A 644 4.80 36.90 13.41
N ARG A 645 3.88 36.69 12.49
CA ARG A 645 2.46 37.01 12.68
C ARG A 645 1.58 35.95 12.00
N PRO A 646 0.36 35.71 12.50
CA PRO A 646 -0.61 34.89 11.82
C PRO A 646 -0.98 35.48 10.44
N ILE A 647 -0.93 34.68 9.41
CA ILE A 647 -1.40 34.95 8.05
C ILE A 647 -2.59 34.05 7.78
N ALA A 648 -3.75 34.63 7.51
CA ALA A 648 -4.96 33.86 7.24
C ALA A 648 -4.95 33.28 5.83
N PHE A 649 -5.04 31.96 5.72
CA PHE A 649 -5.22 31.23 4.47
C PHE A 649 -6.65 30.69 4.39
N ASP A 650 -7.31 30.93 3.27
CA ASP A 650 -8.62 30.41 2.93
C ASP A 650 -8.62 29.97 1.48
N ILE A 651 -8.63 28.66 1.24
CA ILE A 651 -8.45 28.06 -0.08
C ILE A 651 -9.65 27.19 -0.39
N ALA A 652 -10.32 27.44 -1.51
CA ALA A 652 -11.39 26.62 -2.06
C ALA A 652 -10.97 26.03 -3.41
N VAL A 653 -11.20 24.73 -3.59
CA VAL A 653 -10.96 24.02 -4.85
C VAL A 653 -12.25 23.39 -5.35
N GLU A 654 -12.59 23.66 -6.61
CA GLU A 654 -13.79 23.12 -7.27
C GLU A 654 -13.50 22.83 -8.76
N GLY A 655 -13.62 21.57 -9.14
CA GLY A 655 -13.17 21.14 -10.48
C GLY A 655 -11.73 21.61 -10.72
N ASN A 656 -11.49 22.34 -11.79
CA ASN A 656 -10.17 22.89 -12.13
C ASN A 656 -9.96 24.32 -11.59
N THR A 657 -10.88 24.84 -10.80
CA THR A 657 -10.81 26.22 -10.27
C THR A 657 -10.22 26.21 -8.88
N ILE A 658 -9.26 27.09 -8.65
CA ILE A 658 -8.60 27.33 -7.36
C ILE A 658 -8.89 28.80 -6.99
N ALA A 659 -9.44 29.03 -5.81
CA ALA A 659 -9.59 30.33 -5.22
C ALA A 659 -8.84 30.36 -3.88
N ALA A 660 -7.84 31.21 -3.74
CA ALA A 660 -7.06 31.35 -2.52
C ALA A 660 -7.10 32.81 -2.05
N THR A 661 -7.56 33.02 -0.83
CA THR A 661 -7.46 34.30 -0.13
C THR A 661 -6.39 34.16 0.94
N VAL A 662 -5.33 34.96 0.84
CA VAL A 662 -4.24 34.97 1.79
C VAL A 662 -4.17 36.38 2.39
N ASP A 663 -4.44 36.50 3.69
CA ASP A 663 -4.47 37.76 4.43
C ASP A 663 -5.26 38.88 3.72
N GLY A 664 -6.47 38.54 3.24
CA GLY A 664 -7.36 39.42 2.48
C GLY A 664 -7.03 39.63 1.01
N LYS A 665 -5.91 39.12 0.51
CA LYS A 665 -5.55 39.15 -0.91
C LYS A 665 -6.09 37.91 -1.62
N THR A 666 -7.00 38.11 -2.56
CA THR A 666 -7.64 37.01 -3.28
C THR A 666 -6.98 36.77 -4.65
N LEU A 667 -6.53 35.54 -4.88
CA LEU A 667 -6.07 35.03 -6.15
C LEU A 667 -7.07 33.97 -6.64
N ARG A 668 -7.40 34.02 -7.94
CA ARG A 668 -8.26 33.02 -8.56
C ARG A 668 -7.64 32.56 -9.88
N VAL A 669 -7.53 31.25 -10.05
CA VAL A 669 -6.94 30.63 -11.24
C VAL A 669 -7.74 29.39 -11.65
N LYS A 670 -7.74 29.08 -12.94
CA LYS A 670 -8.26 27.84 -13.50
C LYS A 670 -7.10 27.09 -14.16
N ASP A 671 -6.74 25.95 -13.61
CA ASP A 671 -5.72 25.08 -14.22
C ASP A 671 -6.39 24.14 -15.22
N VAL A 672 -6.21 24.41 -16.52
CA VAL A 672 -6.82 23.65 -17.62
C VAL A 672 -5.85 22.70 -18.30
N GLU A 673 -4.65 22.57 -17.78
CA GLU A 673 -3.65 21.67 -18.34
C GLU A 673 -4.00 20.21 -18.12
N ARG A 674 -3.57 19.35 -19.03
CA ARG A 674 -3.73 17.88 -18.89
C ARG A 674 -3.15 17.34 -17.59
N GLU A 675 -2.21 18.06 -17.03
CA GLU A 675 -1.44 17.69 -15.83
C GLU A 675 -2.03 18.22 -14.52
N ALA A 676 -3.19 18.87 -14.55
CA ALA A 676 -3.90 19.36 -13.38
C ALA A 676 -4.29 18.22 -12.44
N PHE A 677 -4.10 18.45 -11.13
CA PHE A 677 -4.51 17.47 -10.11
C PHE A 677 -6.00 17.66 -9.78
N ALA A 678 -6.79 16.58 -9.88
CA ALA A 678 -8.22 16.61 -9.61
C ALA A 678 -8.57 16.36 -8.15
N ASP A 679 -7.65 15.72 -7.40
CA ASP A 679 -7.86 15.21 -6.05
C ASP A 679 -6.58 15.23 -5.22
N GLY A 680 -6.71 14.93 -3.94
CA GLY A 680 -5.61 14.84 -2.98
C GLY A 680 -5.91 15.52 -1.65
N GLY A 681 -5.09 15.22 -0.64
CA GLY A 681 -5.20 15.76 0.70
C GLY A 681 -4.70 17.21 0.81
N ILE A 682 -4.41 17.62 2.04
CA ILE A 682 -3.82 18.93 2.38
C ILE A 682 -2.40 18.73 2.92
N GLY A 683 -1.65 19.83 3.04
CA GLY A 683 -0.34 19.80 3.68
C GLY A 683 0.13 21.17 4.19
N LEU A 684 1.07 21.13 5.12
CA LEU A 684 1.84 22.31 5.52
C LEU A 684 3.21 22.27 4.86
N LEU A 685 3.54 23.33 4.15
CA LEU A 685 4.74 23.47 3.31
C LEU A 685 5.71 24.46 3.94
N ILE A 686 6.98 24.10 4.05
CA ILE A 686 8.07 24.95 4.51
C ILE A 686 9.34 24.72 3.70
N CYS A 687 10.08 25.78 3.41
CA CYS A 687 11.40 25.71 2.79
C CYS A 687 12.44 26.41 3.66
N ALA A 688 13.48 25.67 4.03
CA ALA A 688 14.65 26.14 4.79
C ALA A 688 14.26 27.03 5.98
N GLY A 689 13.32 26.57 6.82
CA GLY A 689 12.80 27.37 7.92
C GLY A 689 11.83 26.67 8.84
N ALA A 690 10.97 27.47 9.50
CA ALA A 690 9.97 26.98 10.44
C ALA A 690 8.66 27.76 10.33
N LEU A 691 7.55 27.02 10.44
CA LEU A 691 6.21 27.59 10.54
C LEU A 691 5.38 26.89 11.63
N SER A 692 4.31 27.55 12.04
CA SER A 692 3.34 26.97 12.97
C SER A 692 1.91 27.39 12.67
N THR A 693 0.96 26.54 13.10
CA THR A 693 -0.47 26.83 13.15
C THR A 693 -1.14 26.00 14.25
N ASP A 694 -2.21 26.53 14.84
CA ASP A 694 -2.96 25.83 15.89
C ASP A 694 -4.12 24.98 15.35
N VAL A 695 -4.73 25.43 14.27
CA VAL A 695 -5.98 24.84 13.77
C VAL A 695 -6.02 24.87 12.25
N ILE A 696 -6.47 23.74 11.68
CA ILE A 696 -6.77 23.65 10.25
C ILE A 696 -8.22 23.18 10.12
N HIS A 697 -9.05 23.93 9.42
CA HIS A 697 -10.44 23.59 9.14
C HIS A 697 -10.61 23.10 7.73
N ILE A 698 -11.26 21.95 7.55
CA ILE A 698 -11.64 21.39 6.25
C ILE A 698 -13.16 21.29 6.20
N SER A 699 -13.75 21.74 5.09
CA SER A 699 -15.21 21.69 4.85
C SER A 699 -15.52 21.51 3.37
N ALA A 700 -16.79 21.28 3.06
CA ALA A 700 -17.30 21.47 1.72
C ALA A 700 -17.18 22.95 1.29
N ASN A 701 -17.19 23.18 -0.02
CA ASN A 701 -17.39 24.53 -0.55
C ASN A 701 -18.83 24.97 -0.22
N ASP A 702 -19.00 26.21 0.23
CA ASP A 702 -20.30 26.81 0.51
C ASP A 702 -21.03 27.14 -0.78
#